data_1fea7a7b1c42256ba092e050475d5dab
#
_entry.id   1fea7a7b1c42256ba092e050475d5dab
#
_cell.length_a   1.000
_cell.length_b   1.000
_cell.length_c   1.000
_cell.angle_alpha   90.00
_cell.angle_beta   90.00
_cell.angle_gamma   90.00
#
_symmetry.space_group_name_H-M   'P 1'
#
loop_
_entity.id
_entity.type
_entity.pdbx_description
1 polymer ?
#
loop_
_entity_poly.entity_id
_entity_poly.type
_entity_poly.pdbx_seq_one_letter_code
_entity_poly.pdbx_strand_id
1 'polypeptide(L)'
;MASKVTKSILILFWTLFAAGVILVYLLFASIANGSIGYMPPVEQLENPIDKYASQVVSADGKTLGSYAHSSDNRIFVTYNDLSPYLVKALIATEDVRFAEHSGIDVIGLFRAIIKRGILMQKSGGGGSTITQQLAKQLYSPNADNVMERLFQKPIEWVIAVQLERYYTKEEIINMYLNKFDFLYNAVGIQSAATVYFGKTPKTLSIEEAATLVGMCKNPSLYNPVRHNERTKGRRNIVLLQMEKAGYLSKAECDSLRDLPLKIHFTRMDHKDGLAPYFREYLRMVLNAKKPKRSNYASWQGQKYSEDSLAWETSPLYGWCNKNKRADGEFYNLYTDGLKIYTTIDSRMQKYAEEAVREHIGEYLQPQFFKEKKGRSYAPFSKDLRQGEIDTIMTRAMHQTDRYRGMKKSGMKENEMRKVFNTPVEMRVFSWYGPVDTIMSPMDSIRYHKSFLRTAFMSMNPHNGYVKAYVGGIDYNYFQYDMVNGGRRQIGSTIKPYLYSLAMNAGISPCDEILHVQPQLKDYNGKLWTPRNSNKKRVGEMVTVQWGLQNSDNWITAYLMGQLSPYEFVDLLHSFGLQGQIDPVISVCLGSADASVGEMVSGYSTFANRGIRVEPMFVTRIEDSYGNTIANFTPQMKEILSEETTFKMLHMLRSVIDGGTGGRIRGRYKIQAPMGGKTGTTQNNSDAWFMGFTPSLVSGCWVGGEERSIHFDRMDFGQGAAAALPIYGLYMQKVYADKTLGYNEQEEFEIPEEYSDPCNSKSSRKTFKSEENFDTGIDKIFE
;
A
#
# COMPACT_ATOMS: atom_id res chain seq x y z
N MET A 1 23.08 7.17 87.19
CA MET A 1 22.36 6.15 86.36
C MET A 1 21.89 6.65 85.05
N ALA A 2 21.32 7.86 84.92
CA ALA A 2 20.84 8.41 83.64
C ALA A 2 21.86 8.45 82.49
N SER A 3 23.15 8.80 82.75
CA SER A 3 24.20 8.85 81.74
C SER A 3 24.61 7.49 81.15
N LYS A 4 24.51 6.39 81.83
CA LYS A 4 24.80 5.02 81.35
C LYS A 4 23.65 4.53 80.43
N VAL A 5 22.39 4.76 80.84
CA VAL A 5 21.21 4.41 80.09
C VAL A 5 21.13 5.18 78.78
N THR A 6 21.43 6.48 78.76
CA THR A 6 21.49 7.30 77.60
C THR A 6 22.57 6.85 76.57
N LYS A 7 23.77 6.46 77.07
CA LYS A 7 24.81 5.89 76.20
C LYS A 7 24.41 4.54 75.59
N SER A 8 23.78 3.68 76.36
CA SER A 8 23.32 2.37 75.88
C SER A 8 22.22 2.54 74.83
N ILE A 9 21.29 3.49 75.00
CA ILE A 9 20.24 3.83 74.01
C ILE A 9 20.87 4.40 72.73
N LEU A 10 21.86 5.25 72.86
CA LEU A 10 22.56 5.84 71.71
C LEU A 10 23.38 4.76 70.93
N ILE A 11 24.05 3.85 71.61
CA ILE A 11 24.77 2.72 71.01
C ILE A 11 23.74 1.81 70.28
N LEU A 12 22.66 1.48 70.93
CA LEU A 12 21.60 0.65 70.31
C LEU A 12 21.02 1.33 69.07
N PHE A 13 20.75 2.64 69.14
CA PHE A 13 20.26 3.40 68.00
C PHE A 13 21.26 3.36 66.84
N TRP A 14 22.56 3.62 67.08
CA TRP A 14 23.57 3.60 66.04
C TRP A 14 23.87 2.20 65.49
N THR A 15 23.76 1.13 66.31
CA THR A 15 23.88 -0.25 65.82
C THR A 15 22.69 -0.64 64.98
N LEU A 16 21.48 -0.29 65.37
CA LEU A 16 20.27 -0.53 64.55
C LEU A 16 20.32 0.28 63.27
N PHE A 17 20.79 1.51 63.32
CA PHE A 17 20.98 2.36 62.15
C PHE A 17 22.01 1.76 61.18
N ALA A 18 23.19 1.36 61.67
CA ALA A 18 24.23 0.71 60.87
C ALA A 18 23.76 -0.63 60.29
N ALA A 19 23.06 -1.45 61.06
CA ALA A 19 22.46 -2.68 60.58
C ALA A 19 21.42 -2.42 59.47
N GLY A 20 20.60 -1.39 59.63
CA GLY A 20 19.65 -0.95 58.61
C GLY A 20 20.33 -0.51 57.29
N VAL A 21 21.41 0.27 57.39
CA VAL A 21 22.20 0.69 56.24
C VAL A 21 22.84 -0.51 55.53
N ILE A 22 23.42 -1.44 56.30
CA ILE A 22 24.00 -2.68 55.74
C ILE A 22 22.93 -3.51 55.03
N LEU A 23 21.76 -3.67 55.63
CA LEU A 23 20.65 -4.44 55.05
C LEU A 23 20.14 -3.82 53.72
N VAL A 24 20.02 -2.49 53.69
CA VAL A 24 19.67 -1.75 52.46
C VAL A 24 20.76 -1.95 51.41
N TYR A 25 22.04 -1.83 51.79
CA TYR A 25 23.14 -2.07 50.85
C TYR A 25 23.12 -3.50 50.29
N LEU A 26 22.95 -4.51 51.14
CA LEU A 26 22.87 -5.90 50.72
C LEU A 26 21.66 -6.16 49.79
N LEU A 27 20.51 -5.53 50.07
CA LEU A 27 19.35 -5.59 49.23
C LEU A 27 19.65 -5.05 47.80
N PHE A 28 20.22 -3.86 47.72
CA PHE A 28 20.55 -3.26 46.42
C PHE A 28 21.68 -4.02 45.71
N ALA A 29 22.67 -4.53 46.42
CA ALA A 29 23.72 -5.39 45.86
C ALA A 29 23.14 -6.70 45.28
N SER A 30 22.21 -7.32 46.01
CA SER A 30 21.53 -8.55 45.55
C SER A 30 20.62 -8.31 44.32
N ILE A 31 19.98 -7.14 44.25
CA ILE A 31 19.22 -6.74 43.07
C ILE A 31 20.18 -6.52 41.90
N ALA A 32 21.27 -5.76 42.09
CA ALA A 32 22.24 -5.45 41.05
C ALA A 32 22.91 -6.70 40.45
N ASN A 33 23.10 -7.75 41.28
CA ASN A 33 23.65 -9.04 40.85
C ASN A 33 22.58 -10.01 40.29
N GLY A 34 21.32 -9.59 40.17
CA GLY A 34 20.23 -10.45 39.69
C GLY A 34 19.77 -11.56 40.62
N SER A 35 20.20 -11.56 41.91
CA SER A 35 19.77 -12.54 42.92
C SER A 35 18.34 -12.26 43.40
N ILE A 36 17.86 -11.05 43.31
CA ILE A 36 16.52 -10.61 43.68
C ILE A 36 15.88 -9.87 42.50
N GLY A 37 14.85 -10.48 41.90
CA GLY A 37 14.14 -9.95 40.79
C GLY A 37 14.85 -10.11 39.44
N TYR A 38 14.21 -9.65 38.38
CA TYR A 38 14.81 -9.66 37.04
C TYR A 38 15.73 -8.45 36.83
N MET A 39 17.01 -8.74 36.58
CA MET A 39 17.98 -7.73 36.14
C MET A 39 18.31 -7.99 34.67
N PRO A 40 18.04 -7.05 33.74
CA PRO A 40 18.38 -7.24 32.36
C PRO A 40 19.91 -7.36 32.17
N PRO A 41 20.38 -8.26 31.29
CA PRO A 41 21.78 -8.35 30.93
C PRO A 41 22.27 -7.07 30.25
N VAL A 42 23.58 -6.86 30.22
CA VAL A 42 24.19 -5.60 29.68
C VAL A 42 23.78 -5.37 28.23
N GLU A 43 23.72 -6.42 27.43
CA GLU A 43 23.34 -6.35 26.02
C GLU A 43 21.91 -5.84 25.83
N GLN A 44 20.98 -6.16 26.75
CA GLN A 44 19.61 -5.61 26.72
C GLN A 44 19.55 -4.18 27.26
N LEU A 45 20.49 -3.80 28.12
CA LEU A 45 20.60 -2.42 28.58
C LEU A 45 21.26 -1.52 27.52
N GLU A 46 22.16 -2.05 26.70
CA GLU A 46 22.77 -1.35 25.57
C GLU A 46 21.82 -1.16 24.39
N ASN A 47 20.81 -2.05 24.23
CA ASN A 47 19.79 -1.95 23.20
C ASN A 47 18.39 -2.21 23.78
N PRO A 48 17.85 -1.31 24.60
CA PRO A 48 16.62 -1.56 25.38
C PRO A 48 15.35 -1.51 24.54
N ILE A 49 15.41 -0.98 23.33
CA ILE A 49 14.30 -0.93 22.38
C ILE A 49 14.78 -1.46 21.04
N ASP A 50 14.53 -2.74 20.83
CA ASP A 50 14.95 -3.50 19.63
C ASP A 50 13.81 -3.72 18.61
N LYS A 51 12.60 -3.21 18.88
CA LYS A 51 11.41 -3.45 18.05
C LYS A 51 10.76 -2.15 17.61
N TYR A 52 10.98 -1.80 16.37
CA TYR A 52 10.36 -0.65 15.71
C TYR A 52 9.59 -1.07 14.47
N ALA A 53 8.44 -0.44 14.25
CA ALA A 53 7.70 -0.61 13.01
C ALA A 53 8.49 -0.05 11.83
N SER A 54 8.53 -0.80 10.73
CA SER A 54 9.12 -0.28 9.50
C SER A 54 8.17 0.68 8.81
N GLN A 55 8.72 1.73 8.21
CA GLN A 55 7.98 2.80 7.53
C GLN A 55 8.06 2.63 6.02
N VAL A 56 6.94 2.91 5.35
CA VAL A 56 6.87 3.03 3.90
C VAL A 56 6.79 4.51 3.56
N VAL A 57 7.80 5.01 2.86
CA VAL A 57 7.97 6.44 2.55
C VAL A 57 7.78 6.66 1.05
N SER A 58 6.97 7.65 0.67
CA SER A 58 6.76 8.05 -0.72
C SER A 58 7.98 8.78 -1.30
N ALA A 59 8.03 8.94 -2.62
CA ALA A 59 9.09 9.66 -3.30
C ALA A 59 9.18 11.15 -2.90
N ASP A 60 8.05 11.74 -2.51
CA ASP A 60 7.96 13.13 -1.98
C ASP A 60 8.15 13.21 -0.45
N GLY A 61 8.63 12.13 0.19
CA GLY A 61 9.03 12.10 1.60
C GLY A 61 7.90 11.94 2.62
N LYS A 62 6.66 11.66 2.19
CA LYS A 62 5.55 11.42 3.11
C LYS A 62 5.46 9.95 3.50
N THR A 63 5.10 9.67 4.74
CA THR A 63 4.83 8.32 5.20
C THR A 63 3.50 7.84 4.62
N LEU A 64 3.54 6.78 3.81
CA LEU A 64 2.35 6.10 3.27
C LEU A 64 1.70 5.18 4.32
N GLY A 65 2.50 4.62 5.22
CA GLY A 65 2.08 3.72 6.29
C GLY A 65 3.25 3.03 6.96
N SER A 66 2.95 2.12 7.87
CA SER A 66 3.96 1.35 8.62
C SER A 66 3.60 -0.13 8.69
N TYR A 67 4.62 -0.97 8.87
CA TYR A 67 4.46 -2.39 9.17
C TYR A 67 4.80 -2.66 10.63
N ALA A 68 3.81 -3.10 11.39
CA ALA A 68 3.94 -3.44 12.79
C ALA A 68 3.11 -4.69 13.10
N HIS A 69 3.47 -5.43 14.13
CA HIS A 69 2.53 -6.35 14.78
C HIS A 69 1.45 -5.53 15.48
N SER A 70 0.24 -6.05 15.57
CA SER A 70 -0.97 -5.35 16.04
C SER A 70 -0.87 -4.67 17.43
N SER A 71 0.18 -4.98 18.21
CA SER A 71 0.47 -4.39 19.53
C SER A 71 1.67 -3.42 19.54
N ASP A 72 2.45 -3.30 18.46
CA ASP A 72 3.77 -2.67 18.48
C ASP A 72 4.00 -1.68 17.32
N ASN A 73 3.02 -0.82 17.04
CA ASN A 73 3.15 0.22 15.98
C ASN A 73 4.04 1.38 16.45
N ARG A 74 5.32 1.10 16.74
CA ARG A 74 6.32 2.10 17.18
C ARG A 74 7.10 2.58 16.00
N ILE A 75 6.93 3.85 15.66
CA ILE A 75 7.75 4.53 14.67
C ILE A 75 8.84 5.27 15.42
N PHE A 76 10.09 4.92 15.17
CA PHE A 76 11.24 5.57 15.81
C PHE A 76 11.40 7.00 15.32
N VAL A 77 11.65 7.91 16.25
CA VAL A 77 12.10 9.27 15.97
C VAL A 77 13.35 9.57 16.78
N THR A 78 14.24 10.38 16.23
CA THR A 78 15.44 10.86 16.94
C THR A 78 15.07 12.03 17.85
N TYR A 79 15.96 12.38 18.79
CA TYR A 79 15.75 13.55 19.66
C TYR A 79 15.57 14.86 18.85
N ASN A 80 16.26 15.00 17.72
CA ASN A 80 16.17 16.15 16.82
C ASN A 80 14.82 16.26 16.09
N ASP A 81 14.03 15.19 16.07
CA ASP A 81 12.68 15.17 15.50
C ASP A 81 11.60 15.53 16.53
N LEU A 82 11.99 15.80 17.78
CA LEU A 82 11.07 16.22 18.84
C LEU A 82 10.90 17.76 18.84
N SER A 83 9.69 18.22 19.12
CA SER A 83 9.45 19.63 19.42
C SER A 83 10.15 20.02 20.74
N PRO A 84 10.89 21.13 20.81
CA PRO A 84 11.45 21.62 22.06
C PRO A 84 10.38 21.82 23.16
N TYR A 85 9.16 22.16 22.77
CA TYR A 85 8.04 22.33 23.71
C TYR A 85 7.59 21.00 24.32
N LEU A 86 7.68 19.90 23.56
CA LEU A 86 7.35 18.57 24.05
C LEU A 86 8.35 18.13 25.13
N VAL A 87 9.63 18.32 24.88
CA VAL A 87 10.71 18.01 25.84
C VAL A 87 10.56 18.85 27.11
N LYS A 88 10.37 20.16 26.96
CA LYS A 88 10.16 21.09 28.09
C LYS A 88 8.91 20.74 28.90
N ALA A 89 7.81 20.40 28.24
CA ALA A 89 6.57 19.96 28.90
C ALA A 89 6.77 18.70 29.72
N LEU A 90 7.49 17.70 29.16
CA LEU A 90 7.78 16.44 29.85
C LEU A 90 8.64 16.68 31.11
N ILE A 91 9.76 17.39 30.97
CA ILE A 91 10.67 17.71 32.08
C ILE A 91 9.93 18.52 33.16
N ALA A 92 9.21 19.56 32.79
CA ALA A 92 8.48 20.39 33.76
C ALA A 92 7.42 19.63 34.54
N THR A 93 6.82 18.60 33.93
CA THR A 93 5.67 17.89 34.50
C THR A 93 6.07 16.66 35.30
N GLU A 94 7.01 15.87 34.77
CA GLU A 94 7.36 14.58 35.33
C GLU A 94 8.65 14.63 36.18
N ASP A 95 9.60 15.49 35.80
CA ASP A 95 10.93 15.48 36.45
C ASP A 95 11.69 16.81 36.28
N VAL A 96 11.28 17.83 37.01
CA VAL A 96 11.82 19.20 36.84
C VAL A 96 13.34 19.31 37.11
N ARG A 97 13.93 18.34 37.84
CA ARG A 97 15.36 18.27 38.11
C ARG A 97 16.07 17.16 37.35
N PHE A 98 15.52 16.76 36.22
CA PHE A 98 16.03 15.65 35.42
C PHE A 98 17.52 15.78 35.08
N ALA A 99 18.03 16.99 34.86
CA ALA A 99 19.45 17.22 34.59
C ALA A 99 20.36 17.12 35.83
N GLU A 100 19.79 17.14 37.05
CA GLU A 100 20.55 17.27 38.32
C GLU A 100 20.81 15.92 39.03
N HIS A 101 20.25 14.82 38.56
CA HIS A 101 20.38 13.51 39.20
C HIS A 101 20.74 12.41 38.21
N SER A 102 21.24 11.24 38.71
CA SER A 102 21.60 10.08 37.91
C SER A 102 20.60 8.94 38.13
N GLY A 103 19.38 9.09 37.64
CA GLY A 103 18.30 8.09 37.70
C GLY A 103 17.42 8.16 38.95
N ILE A 104 17.92 8.64 40.07
CA ILE A 104 17.14 8.78 41.32
C ILE A 104 17.23 10.23 41.84
N ASP A 105 16.10 10.89 41.92
CA ASP A 105 15.97 12.20 42.55
C ASP A 105 15.79 12.03 44.09
N VAL A 106 16.90 11.99 44.83
CA VAL A 106 16.88 11.77 46.29
C VAL A 106 16.12 12.91 47.00
N ILE A 107 16.30 14.15 46.59
CA ILE A 107 15.63 15.33 47.19
C ILE A 107 14.12 15.29 46.90
N GLY A 108 13.71 14.88 45.70
CA GLY A 108 12.33 14.68 45.33
C GLY A 108 11.67 13.55 46.11
N LEU A 109 12.42 12.47 46.32
CA LEU A 109 11.97 11.32 47.12
C LEU A 109 11.71 11.71 48.57
N PHE A 110 12.66 12.39 49.21
CA PHE A 110 12.50 12.92 50.58
C PHE A 110 11.31 13.85 50.70
N ARG A 111 11.16 14.79 49.73
CA ARG A 111 10.02 15.70 49.66
C ARG A 111 8.70 14.95 49.54
N ALA A 112 8.64 13.93 48.71
CA ALA A 112 7.44 13.09 48.55
C ALA A 112 7.07 12.30 49.80
N ILE A 113 8.07 11.74 50.50
CA ILE A 113 7.89 11.03 51.77
C ILE A 113 7.34 11.96 52.86
N ILE A 114 7.91 13.16 53.02
CA ILE A 114 7.47 14.16 53.99
C ILE A 114 6.04 14.61 53.68
N LYS A 115 5.77 15.03 52.46
CA LYS A 115 4.46 15.59 52.10
C LYS A 115 3.34 14.55 52.12
N ARG A 116 3.59 13.34 51.59
CA ARG A 116 2.55 12.31 51.51
C ARG A 116 2.50 11.41 52.74
N GLY A 117 3.69 11.03 53.28
CA GLY A 117 3.78 10.12 54.42
C GLY A 117 3.50 10.83 55.75
N ILE A 118 4.07 12.02 56.00
CA ILE A 118 3.97 12.72 57.27
C ILE A 118 2.82 13.73 57.27
N LEU A 119 2.74 14.56 56.20
CA LEU A 119 1.73 15.63 56.11
C LEU A 119 0.43 15.23 55.45
N MET A 120 0.28 13.95 55.02
CA MET A 120 -0.92 13.37 54.36
C MET A 120 -1.51 14.23 53.21
N GLN A 121 -0.68 15.07 52.57
CA GLN A 121 -1.13 15.95 51.47
C GLN A 121 -1.27 15.16 50.16
N LYS A 122 -2.49 15.00 49.66
CA LYS A 122 -2.80 14.32 48.41
C LYS A 122 -2.17 14.99 47.16
N SER A 123 -1.78 16.26 47.24
CA SER A 123 -1.23 17.08 46.15
C SER A 123 0.30 17.08 46.07
N GLY A 124 1.01 16.24 46.79
CA GLY A 124 2.48 16.31 47.01
C GLY A 124 3.40 15.86 45.87
N GLY A 125 2.99 15.91 44.61
CA GLY A 125 3.85 15.53 43.46
C GLY A 125 4.31 14.04 43.44
N GLY A 126 4.75 13.51 42.31
CA GLY A 126 5.36 12.18 42.21
C GLY A 126 6.86 12.24 42.63
N GLY A 127 7.36 11.18 43.24
CA GLY A 127 8.82 11.02 43.56
C GLY A 127 9.53 10.10 42.55
N SER A 128 8.92 9.76 41.41
CA SER A 128 9.54 8.92 40.38
C SER A 128 10.11 9.81 39.27
N THR A 129 11.33 9.52 38.83
CA THR A 129 12.02 10.21 37.75
C THR A 129 11.56 9.68 36.38
N ILE A 130 11.86 10.43 35.29
CA ILE A 130 11.63 9.97 33.90
C ILE A 130 12.35 8.65 33.66
N THR A 131 13.61 8.49 34.13
CA THR A 131 14.41 7.28 33.96
C THR A 131 13.81 6.09 34.70
N GLN A 132 13.24 6.29 35.90
CA GLN A 132 12.53 5.23 36.63
C GLN A 132 11.23 4.81 35.92
N GLN A 133 10.52 5.78 35.32
CA GLN A 133 9.34 5.47 34.51
C GLN A 133 9.72 4.70 33.23
N LEU A 134 10.84 5.04 32.60
CA LEU A 134 11.39 4.30 31.47
C LEU A 134 11.79 2.87 31.88
N ALA A 135 12.55 2.70 32.96
CA ALA A 135 12.92 1.38 33.50
C ALA A 135 11.69 0.51 33.75
N LYS A 136 10.63 1.10 34.31
CA LYS A 136 9.34 0.42 34.48
C LYS A 136 8.74 -0.04 33.16
N GLN A 137 8.68 0.85 32.14
CA GLN A 137 8.09 0.53 30.83
C GLN A 137 8.87 -0.55 30.07
N LEU A 138 10.18 -0.62 30.28
CA LEU A 138 11.05 -1.57 29.58
C LEU A 138 11.05 -2.95 30.22
N TYR A 139 11.14 -3.01 31.56
CA TYR A 139 11.55 -4.23 32.26
C TYR A 139 10.62 -4.68 33.39
N SER A 140 9.62 -3.89 33.82
CA SER A 140 8.72 -4.28 34.91
C SER A 140 7.41 -4.81 34.34
N PRO A 141 7.02 -6.09 34.67
CA PRO A 141 5.71 -6.61 34.34
C PRO A 141 4.62 -5.84 35.09
N ASN A 142 3.38 -5.96 34.65
CA ASN A 142 2.25 -5.40 35.39
C ASN A 142 2.13 -6.09 36.75
N ALA A 143 2.09 -5.27 37.82
CA ALA A 143 1.92 -5.82 39.19
C ALA A 143 0.44 -6.11 39.44
N ASP A 144 0.12 -7.29 39.91
CA ASP A 144 -1.24 -7.72 40.22
C ASP A 144 -1.71 -7.20 41.59
N ASN A 145 -0.77 -6.82 42.49
CA ASN A 145 -1.08 -6.32 43.81
C ASN A 145 -0.08 -5.26 44.33
N VAL A 146 -0.47 -4.59 45.42
CA VAL A 146 0.33 -3.51 46.02
C VAL A 146 1.68 -3.96 46.55
N MET A 147 1.78 -5.20 47.09
CA MET A 147 3.01 -5.76 47.63
C MET A 147 4.03 -6.01 46.52
N GLU A 148 3.59 -6.60 45.42
CA GLU A 148 4.42 -6.83 44.23
C GLU A 148 4.94 -5.49 43.68
N ARG A 149 4.08 -4.49 43.64
CA ARG A 149 4.48 -3.13 43.21
C ARG A 149 5.54 -2.52 44.12
N LEU A 150 5.50 -2.81 45.43
CA LEU A 150 6.48 -2.31 46.40
C LEU A 150 7.86 -2.96 46.15
N PHE A 151 7.90 -4.27 45.83
CA PHE A 151 9.14 -4.96 45.52
C PHE A 151 9.73 -4.62 44.17
N GLN A 152 8.93 -4.22 43.20
CA GLN A 152 9.42 -3.76 41.89
C GLN A 152 10.17 -2.41 41.98
N LYS A 153 9.81 -1.52 42.91
CA LYS A 153 10.40 -0.18 43.00
C LYS A 153 11.92 -0.15 43.18
N PRO A 154 12.54 -0.92 44.12
CA PRO A 154 13.98 -0.98 44.23
C PRO A 154 14.68 -1.49 42.95
N ILE A 155 14.05 -2.43 42.22
CA ILE A 155 14.58 -2.97 40.98
C ILE A 155 14.56 -1.87 39.90
N GLU A 156 13.46 -1.13 39.76
CA GLU A 156 13.36 0.03 38.84
C GLU A 156 14.42 1.09 39.12
N TRP A 157 14.79 1.31 40.42
CA TRP A 157 15.83 2.27 40.79
C TRP A 157 17.22 1.81 40.36
N VAL A 158 17.55 0.51 40.55
CA VAL A 158 18.83 -0.03 40.08
C VAL A 158 18.95 0.04 38.58
N ILE A 159 17.91 -0.36 37.85
CA ILE A 159 17.88 -0.25 36.37
C ILE A 159 17.98 1.19 35.92
N ALA A 160 17.27 2.13 36.56
CA ALA A 160 17.35 3.55 36.23
C ALA A 160 18.76 4.12 36.37
N VAL A 161 19.48 3.78 37.44
CA VAL A 161 20.88 4.19 37.63
C VAL A 161 21.80 3.56 36.57
N GLN A 162 21.54 2.32 36.16
CA GLN A 162 22.31 1.71 35.06
C GLN A 162 22.03 2.38 33.70
N LEU A 163 20.77 2.65 33.36
CA LEU A 163 20.42 3.38 32.14
C LEU A 163 21.14 4.73 32.06
N GLU A 164 21.22 5.48 33.14
CA GLU A 164 21.93 6.76 33.20
C GLU A 164 23.46 6.65 33.08
N ARG A 165 24.02 5.43 33.20
CA ARG A 165 25.44 5.16 32.92
C ARG A 165 25.72 4.92 31.44
N TYR A 166 24.74 4.37 30.72
CA TYR A 166 24.89 4.00 29.31
C TYR A 166 24.36 5.08 28.37
N TYR A 167 23.38 5.88 28.80
CA TYR A 167 22.65 6.84 27.95
C TYR A 167 22.70 8.24 28.48
N THR A 168 22.78 9.18 27.55
CA THR A 168 22.62 10.62 27.83
C THR A 168 21.17 10.95 28.21
N LYS A 169 20.97 12.11 28.81
CA LYS A 169 19.64 12.62 29.16
C LYS A 169 18.71 12.73 27.95
N GLU A 170 19.26 13.14 26.81
CA GLU A 170 18.53 13.26 25.57
C GLU A 170 18.06 11.90 25.03
N GLU A 171 18.94 10.91 25.05
CA GLU A 171 18.61 9.55 24.67
C GLU A 171 17.55 8.92 25.59
N ILE A 172 17.59 9.17 26.89
CA ILE A 172 16.60 8.71 27.87
C ILE A 172 15.21 9.31 27.58
N ILE A 173 15.14 10.64 27.33
CA ILE A 173 13.89 11.30 26.91
C ILE A 173 13.36 10.68 25.61
N ASN A 174 14.27 10.50 24.67
CA ASN A 174 13.92 9.92 23.35
C ASN A 174 13.35 8.51 23.49
N MET A 175 14.03 7.64 24.27
CA MET A 175 13.54 6.29 24.56
C MET A 175 12.19 6.30 25.26
N TYR A 176 12.01 7.17 26.26
CA TYR A 176 10.75 7.30 27.01
C TYR A 176 9.58 7.62 26.08
N LEU A 177 9.75 8.61 25.21
CA LEU A 177 8.71 9.06 24.29
C LEU A 177 8.44 8.05 23.15
N ASN A 178 9.47 7.35 22.69
CA ASN A 178 9.32 6.28 21.69
C ASN A 178 8.65 5.01 22.26
N LYS A 179 8.75 4.78 23.58
CA LYS A 179 8.22 3.56 24.23
C LYS A 179 6.78 3.72 24.72
N PHE A 180 6.34 4.92 25.05
CA PHE A 180 5.06 5.17 25.72
C PHE A 180 3.85 4.81 24.83
N ASP A 181 2.88 4.07 25.39
CA ASP A 181 1.63 3.72 24.70
C ASP A 181 0.54 4.77 25.00
N PHE A 182 0.16 5.50 23.96
CA PHE A 182 -0.89 6.53 23.99
C PHE A 182 -2.28 5.98 23.66
N LEU A 183 -2.46 4.67 23.57
CA LEU A 183 -3.67 3.96 23.13
C LEU A 183 -4.01 4.14 21.63
N TYR A 184 -5.04 3.42 21.16
CA TYR A 184 -5.49 3.43 19.75
C TYR A 184 -4.38 3.06 18.75
N ASN A 185 -3.52 2.11 19.10
CA ASN A 185 -2.34 1.72 18.35
C ASN A 185 -1.30 2.85 18.19
N ALA A 186 -1.40 3.92 18.98
CA ALA A 186 -0.44 5.01 18.99
C ALA A 186 0.68 4.73 20.00
N VAL A 187 1.54 3.76 19.70
CA VAL A 187 2.73 3.46 20.49
C VAL A 187 3.88 4.34 20.03
N GLY A 188 4.46 5.11 20.96
CA GLY A 188 5.47 6.13 20.69
C GLY A 188 4.89 7.47 20.23
N ILE A 189 5.72 8.50 20.40
CA ILE A 189 5.32 9.90 20.21
C ILE A 189 5.00 10.24 18.75
N GLN A 190 5.67 9.60 17.76
CA GLN A 190 5.38 9.81 16.34
C GLN A 190 3.96 9.34 16.02
N SER A 191 3.63 8.12 16.44
CA SER A 191 2.28 7.55 16.24
C SER A 191 1.23 8.40 16.96
N ALA A 192 1.52 8.86 18.19
CA ALA A 192 0.60 9.71 18.96
C ALA A 192 0.36 11.06 18.30
N ALA A 193 1.40 11.76 17.85
CA ALA A 193 1.28 13.03 17.14
C ALA A 193 0.43 12.90 15.86
N THR A 194 0.64 11.82 15.11
CA THR A 194 -0.12 11.53 13.88
C THR A 194 -1.56 11.18 14.19
N VAL A 195 -1.82 10.27 15.14
CA VAL A 195 -3.17 9.77 15.48
C VAL A 195 -4.05 10.88 16.06
N TYR A 196 -3.53 11.71 16.97
CA TYR A 196 -4.35 12.68 17.67
C TYR A 196 -4.37 14.06 16.99
N PHE A 197 -3.34 14.42 16.23
CA PHE A 197 -3.20 15.78 15.67
C PHE A 197 -2.90 15.81 14.15
N GLY A 198 -2.64 14.68 13.51
CA GLY A 198 -2.25 14.63 12.09
C GLY A 198 -0.91 15.30 11.79
N LYS A 199 0.00 15.35 12.80
CA LYS A 199 1.28 16.08 12.76
C LYS A 199 2.46 15.14 13.07
N THR A 200 3.67 15.64 12.81
CA THR A 200 4.90 15.03 13.32
C THR A 200 5.22 15.58 14.71
N PRO A 201 5.99 14.88 15.56
CA PRO A 201 6.40 15.39 16.88
C PRO A 201 7.10 16.72 16.80
N LYS A 202 7.85 17.00 15.73
CA LYS A 202 8.57 18.26 15.50
C LYS A 202 7.65 19.46 15.30
N THR A 203 6.47 19.23 14.71
CA THR A 203 5.51 20.29 14.33
C THR A 203 4.38 20.49 15.33
N LEU A 204 4.43 19.81 16.48
CA LEU A 204 3.46 19.98 17.56
C LEU A 204 3.53 21.40 18.14
N SER A 205 2.36 22.01 18.32
CA SER A 205 2.24 23.26 19.07
C SER A 205 2.40 23.03 20.58
N ILE A 206 2.50 24.10 21.36
CA ILE A 206 2.71 24.00 22.82
C ILE A 206 1.55 23.28 23.49
N GLU A 207 0.31 23.62 23.15
CA GLU A 207 -0.89 23.00 23.73
C GLU A 207 -1.08 21.56 23.30
N GLU A 208 -0.68 21.19 22.09
CA GLU A 208 -0.68 19.81 21.60
C GLU A 208 0.36 18.96 22.32
N ALA A 209 1.60 19.48 22.44
CA ALA A 209 2.66 18.86 23.20
C ALA A 209 2.28 18.65 24.68
N ALA A 210 1.70 19.70 25.30
CA ALA A 210 1.20 19.62 26.68
C ALA A 210 0.04 18.61 26.84
N THR A 211 -0.77 18.41 25.81
CA THR A 211 -1.83 17.39 25.81
C THR A 211 -1.24 15.98 25.83
N LEU A 212 -0.29 15.67 24.96
CA LEU A 212 0.36 14.34 24.91
C LEU A 212 1.14 14.07 26.20
N VAL A 213 1.87 15.03 26.74
CA VAL A 213 2.53 14.89 28.05
C VAL A 213 1.50 14.67 29.17
N GLY A 214 0.36 15.35 29.09
CA GLY A 214 -0.74 15.13 30.03
C GLY A 214 -1.26 13.70 30.04
N MET A 215 -1.28 13.04 28.88
CA MET A 215 -1.65 11.62 28.74
C MET A 215 -0.63 10.67 29.38
N CYS A 216 0.64 11.03 29.47
CA CYS A 216 1.68 10.18 30.07
C CYS A 216 1.38 9.78 31.52
N LYS A 217 0.56 10.54 32.23
CA LYS A 217 0.13 10.18 33.60
C LYS A 217 -0.83 8.97 33.62
N ASN A 218 -1.79 8.94 32.74
CA ASN A 218 -2.75 7.85 32.54
C ASN A 218 -3.48 8.05 31.21
N PRO A 219 -3.06 7.36 30.12
CA PRO A 219 -3.59 7.57 28.79
C PRO A 219 -5.05 7.17 28.62
N SER A 220 -5.58 6.28 29.47
CA SER A 220 -7.00 5.93 29.47
C SER A 220 -7.86 7.02 30.09
N LEU A 221 -7.42 7.59 31.21
CA LEU A 221 -8.16 8.60 31.96
C LEU A 221 -8.12 9.98 31.28
N TYR A 222 -6.99 10.31 30.65
CA TYR A 222 -6.75 11.60 29.99
C TYR A 222 -6.72 11.45 28.46
N ASN A 223 -7.64 10.64 27.93
CA ASN A 223 -7.78 10.43 26.50
C ASN A 223 -8.61 11.56 25.87
N PRO A 224 -8.07 12.33 24.90
CA PRO A 224 -8.77 13.47 24.32
C PRO A 224 -10.02 13.07 23.50
N VAL A 225 -10.06 11.84 22.95
CA VAL A 225 -11.21 11.32 22.20
C VAL A 225 -12.37 10.94 23.12
N ARG A 226 -12.05 10.32 24.28
CA ARG A 226 -13.08 9.82 25.22
C ARG A 226 -13.48 10.86 26.27
N HIS A 227 -12.52 11.68 26.70
CA HIS A 227 -12.67 12.56 27.87
C HIS A 227 -12.07 13.93 27.59
N ASN A 228 -12.60 14.65 26.58
CA ASN A 228 -12.05 15.94 26.09
C ASN A 228 -11.83 16.95 27.24
N GLU A 229 -12.86 17.24 28.03
CA GLU A 229 -12.77 18.24 29.12
C GLU A 229 -11.80 17.84 30.23
N ARG A 230 -11.75 16.56 30.59
CA ARG A 230 -10.80 16.05 31.58
C ARG A 230 -9.36 16.16 31.06
N THR A 231 -9.17 15.87 29.78
CA THR A 231 -7.87 15.99 29.12
C THR A 231 -7.44 17.44 28.98
N LYS A 232 -8.38 18.36 28.65
CA LYS A 232 -8.15 19.81 28.69
C LYS A 232 -7.69 20.26 30.08
N GLY A 233 -8.36 19.81 31.14
CA GLY A 233 -7.96 20.10 32.52
C GLY A 233 -6.53 19.61 32.84
N ARG A 234 -6.17 18.40 32.37
CA ARG A 234 -4.82 17.84 32.56
C ARG A 234 -3.76 18.59 31.72
N ARG A 235 -4.06 18.95 30.47
CA ARG A 235 -3.23 19.84 29.64
C ARG A 235 -2.90 21.15 30.37
N ASN A 236 -3.93 21.76 30.93
CA ASN A 236 -3.78 23.03 31.65
C ASN A 236 -2.88 22.90 32.90
N ILE A 237 -2.85 21.72 33.56
CA ILE A 237 -1.89 21.45 34.62
C ILE A 237 -0.45 21.37 34.06
N VAL A 238 -0.24 20.75 32.90
CA VAL A 238 1.07 20.70 32.24
C VAL A 238 1.57 22.11 31.91
N LEU A 239 0.72 22.95 31.33
CA LEU A 239 1.04 24.34 31.01
C LEU A 239 1.46 25.13 32.26
N LEU A 240 0.75 24.94 33.39
CA LEU A 240 1.11 25.54 34.68
C LEU A 240 2.46 25.03 35.23
N GLN A 241 2.81 23.75 34.97
CA GLN A 241 4.14 23.26 35.35
C GLN A 241 5.25 23.88 34.48
N MET A 242 4.98 24.06 33.17
CA MET A 242 5.90 24.76 32.25
C MET A 242 6.13 26.23 32.66
N GLU A 243 5.08 26.93 33.09
CA GLU A 243 5.18 28.29 33.66
C GLU A 243 6.06 28.28 34.92
N LYS A 244 5.78 27.39 35.88
CA LYS A 244 6.56 27.26 37.12
C LYS A 244 8.03 26.92 36.89
N ALA A 245 8.32 26.15 35.84
CA ALA A 245 9.68 25.81 35.43
C ALA A 245 10.37 26.93 34.61
N GLY A 246 9.70 28.06 34.34
CA GLY A 246 10.23 29.19 33.59
C GLY A 246 10.29 28.99 32.08
N TYR A 247 9.58 27.98 31.55
CA TYR A 247 9.54 27.71 30.12
C TYR A 247 8.43 28.46 29.37
N LEU A 248 7.46 29.01 30.10
CA LEU A 248 6.40 29.90 29.60
C LEU A 248 6.27 31.10 30.51
N SER A 249 5.96 32.25 29.94
CA SER A 249 5.51 33.40 30.71
C SER A 249 4.06 33.18 31.20
N LYS A 250 3.65 33.93 32.23
CA LYS A 250 2.31 33.86 32.77
C LYS A 250 1.23 34.18 31.70
N ALA A 251 1.51 35.22 30.87
CA ALA A 251 0.57 35.64 29.81
C ALA A 251 0.40 34.56 28.74
N GLU A 252 1.49 33.92 28.32
CA GLU A 252 1.41 32.76 27.38
C GLU A 252 0.64 31.58 27.97
N CYS A 253 0.94 31.25 29.25
CA CYS A 253 0.27 30.16 29.94
C CYS A 253 -1.24 30.41 30.03
N ASP A 254 -1.67 31.59 30.43
CA ASP A 254 -3.09 31.92 30.54
C ASP A 254 -3.77 31.88 29.18
N SER A 255 -3.18 32.44 28.13
CA SER A 255 -3.69 32.41 26.76
C SER A 255 -3.88 30.96 26.24
N LEU A 256 -2.86 30.10 26.44
CA LEU A 256 -2.89 28.69 25.97
C LEU A 256 -3.94 27.84 26.74
N ARG A 257 -4.19 28.13 28.01
CA ARG A 257 -5.19 27.42 28.83
C ARG A 257 -6.60 27.67 28.38
N ASP A 258 -6.90 28.86 27.86
CA ASP A 258 -8.23 29.22 27.35
C ASP A 258 -8.56 28.55 26.01
N LEU A 259 -7.55 28.12 25.24
CA LEU A 259 -7.76 27.46 23.97
C LEU A 259 -8.59 26.16 24.13
N PRO A 260 -9.56 25.93 23.22
CA PRO A 260 -10.26 24.66 23.19
C PRO A 260 -9.29 23.51 22.83
N LEU A 261 -9.56 22.31 23.34
CA LEU A 261 -8.81 21.12 22.92
C LEU A 261 -9.34 20.65 21.57
N LYS A 262 -8.61 20.95 20.51
CA LYS A 262 -8.90 20.48 19.14
C LYS A 262 -8.05 19.26 18.84
N ILE A 263 -8.66 18.22 18.32
CA ILE A 263 -8.00 16.99 17.88
C ILE A 263 -8.35 16.70 16.41
N HIS A 264 -7.40 16.16 15.69
CA HIS A 264 -7.55 15.60 14.35
C HIS A 264 -7.40 14.09 14.44
N PHE A 265 -8.36 13.44 15.11
CA PHE A 265 -8.25 12.03 15.40
C PHE A 265 -8.40 11.16 14.15
N THR A 266 -7.34 10.43 13.82
CA THR A 266 -7.34 9.42 12.76
C THR A 266 -6.80 8.11 13.35
N ARG A 267 -7.63 7.08 13.42
CA ARG A 267 -7.19 5.77 13.90
C ARG A 267 -6.20 5.19 12.90
N MET A 268 -4.99 4.87 13.32
CA MET A 268 -4.02 4.18 12.48
C MET A 268 -4.25 2.67 12.57
N ASP A 269 -4.82 2.09 11.51
CA ASP A 269 -4.72 0.66 11.23
C ASP A 269 -3.72 0.48 10.07
N HIS A 270 -3.09 -0.70 9.97
CA HIS A 270 -2.25 -1.05 8.80
C HIS A 270 -3.02 -0.97 7.48
N LYS A 271 -4.36 -0.95 7.53
CA LYS A 271 -5.27 -0.80 6.38
C LYS A 271 -5.55 0.65 6.01
N ASP A 272 -5.37 1.60 6.94
CA ASP A 272 -5.64 3.02 6.74
C ASP A 272 -4.41 3.72 6.12
N GLY A 273 -4.64 4.83 5.41
CA GLY A 273 -3.61 5.62 4.74
C GLY A 273 -3.61 5.45 3.21
N LEU A 274 -2.72 6.17 2.55
CA LEU A 274 -2.58 6.13 1.09
C LEU A 274 -2.02 4.79 0.60
N ALA A 275 -2.42 4.39 -0.59
CA ALA A 275 -1.91 3.22 -1.32
C ALA A 275 -1.98 1.89 -0.50
N PRO A 276 -3.11 1.50 0.11
CA PRO A 276 -3.16 0.31 0.97
C PRO A 276 -2.87 -0.98 0.20
N TYR A 277 -3.31 -1.11 -1.04
CA TYR A 277 -3.00 -2.26 -1.92
C TYR A 277 -1.51 -2.35 -2.22
N PHE A 278 -0.87 -1.22 -2.53
CA PHE A 278 0.57 -1.16 -2.78
C PHE A 278 1.37 -1.57 -1.54
N ARG A 279 1.01 -1.06 -0.37
CA ARG A 279 1.68 -1.43 0.88
C ARG A 279 1.56 -2.92 1.18
N GLU A 280 0.39 -3.50 0.97
CA GLU A 280 0.20 -4.94 1.16
C GLU A 280 0.97 -5.77 0.13
N TYR A 281 0.96 -5.37 -1.14
CA TYR A 281 1.78 -5.98 -2.17
C TYR A 281 3.27 -5.94 -1.79
N LEU A 282 3.77 -4.77 -1.38
CA LEU A 282 5.16 -4.59 -0.95
C LEU A 282 5.50 -5.47 0.27
N ARG A 283 4.59 -5.57 1.25
CA ARG A 283 4.72 -6.45 2.40
C ARG A 283 4.89 -7.93 1.99
N MET A 284 4.06 -8.38 1.07
CA MET A 284 4.13 -9.76 0.56
C MET A 284 5.44 -10.01 -0.18
N VAL A 285 5.85 -9.07 -1.04
CA VAL A 285 7.09 -9.18 -1.82
C VAL A 285 8.32 -9.23 -0.91
N LEU A 286 8.45 -8.30 0.03
CA LEU A 286 9.60 -8.24 0.95
C LEU A 286 9.72 -9.48 1.86
N ASN A 287 8.59 -10.02 2.31
CA ASN A 287 8.53 -11.19 3.20
C ASN A 287 8.40 -12.53 2.44
N ALA A 288 8.46 -12.53 1.11
CA ALA A 288 8.35 -13.76 0.34
C ALA A 288 9.44 -14.77 0.77
N LYS A 289 9.06 -16.03 0.90
CA LYS A 289 9.97 -17.12 1.25
C LYS A 289 10.42 -17.84 -0.01
N LYS A 290 11.59 -18.49 0.05
CA LYS A 290 12.07 -19.33 -1.06
C LYS A 290 10.98 -20.35 -1.41
N PRO A 291 10.51 -20.37 -2.68
CA PRO A 291 9.44 -21.28 -3.09
C PRO A 291 9.86 -22.74 -2.93
N LYS A 292 8.96 -23.55 -2.38
CA LYS A 292 9.11 -25.01 -2.28
C LYS A 292 7.90 -25.63 -2.94
N ARG A 293 8.10 -26.58 -3.87
CA ARG A 293 6.98 -27.20 -4.63
C ARG A 293 5.90 -27.79 -3.73
N SER A 294 6.28 -28.30 -2.55
CA SER A 294 5.37 -28.85 -1.54
C SER A 294 4.36 -27.83 -0.96
N ASN A 295 4.65 -26.54 -1.08
CA ASN A 295 3.76 -25.48 -0.56
C ASN A 295 2.69 -25.06 -1.59
N TYR A 296 2.71 -25.64 -2.78
CA TYR A 296 1.81 -25.29 -3.88
C TYR A 296 0.94 -26.52 -4.23
N ALA A 297 -0.34 -26.30 -4.41
CA ALA A 297 -1.23 -27.34 -4.90
C ALA A 297 -0.80 -27.83 -6.29
N SER A 298 -1.24 -29.04 -6.70
CA SER A 298 -0.86 -29.62 -8.00
C SER A 298 -1.17 -28.70 -9.18
N TRP A 299 -2.29 -28.00 -9.14
CA TRP A 299 -2.74 -27.06 -10.16
C TRP A 299 -2.01 -25.69 -10.15
N GLN A 300 -1.20 -25.39 -9.13
CA GLN A 300 -0.46 -24.14 -9.00
C GLN A 300 0.98 -24.23 -9.58
N GLY A 301 1.21 -25.11 -10.55
CA GLY A 301 2.53 -25.28 -11.16
C GLY A 301 3.10 -23.99 -11.76
N GLN A 302 2.27 -23.25 -12.48
CA GLN A 302 2.64 -21.97 -13.08
C GLN A 302 3.05 -20.95 -12.01
N LYS A 303 2.23 -20.78 -10.96
CA LYS A 303 2.56 -19.86 -9.87
C LYS A 303 3.87 -20.23 -9.17
N TYR A 304 4.14 -21.52 -8.99
CA TYR A 304 5.43 -21.97 -8.46
C TYR A 304 6.60 -21.56 -9.35
N SER A 305 6.45 -21.68 -10.67
CA SER A 305 7.50 -21.25 -11.63
C SER A 305 7.70 -19.74 -11.60
N GLU A 306 6.63 -18.95 -11.58
CA GLU A 306 6.66 -17.48 -11.49
C GLU A 306 7.33 -17.02 -10.19
N ASP A 307 6.93 -17.57 -9.04
CA ASP A 307 7.51 -17.24 -7.73
C ASP A 307 8.99 -17.69 -7.64
N SER A 308 9.35 -18.82 -8.28
CA SER A 308 10.74 -19.30 -8.33
C SER A 308 11.61 -18.38 -9.18
N LEU A 309 11.11 -17.95 -10.33
CA LEU A 309 11.80 -16.97 -11.18
C LEU A 309 11.97 -15.65 -10.45
N ALA A 310 10.92 -15.13 -9.82
CA ALA A 310 10.95 -13.90 -9.05
C ALA A 310 11.97 -14.00 -7.88
N TRP A 311 12.05 -15.17 -7.22
CA TRP A 311 13.05 -15.39 -6.18
C TRP A 311 14.47 -15.31 -6.73
N GLU A 312 14.76 -15.88 -7.89
CA GLU A 312 16.11 -15.89 -8.48
C GLU A 312 16.50 -14.53 -9.10
N THR A 313 15.56 -13.84 -9.75
CA THR A 313 15.85 -12.66 -10.57
C THR A 313 15.56 -11.32 -9.89
N SER A 314 14.57 -11.25 -8.99
CA SER A 314 14.17 -9.98 -8.35
C SER A 314 14.93 -9.75 -7.03
N PRO A 315 15.74 -8.68 -6.92
CA PRO A 315 16.39 -8.33 -5.66
C PRO A 315 15.42 -8.00 -4.53
N LEU A 316 14.24 -7.47 -4.87
CA LEU A 316 13.22 -7.06 -3.89
C LEU A 316 12.39 -8.26 -3.37
N TYR A 317 12.15 -9.27 -4.22
CA TYR A 317 11.34 -10.43 -3.86
C TYR A 317 12.04 -11.30 -2.81
N GLY A 318 11.47 -11.38 -1.63
CA GLY A 318 12.03 -12.09 -0.47
C GLY A 318 13.21 -11.36 0.19
N TRP A 319 13.33 -10.05 0.01
CA TRP A 319 14.48 -9.29 0.52
C TRP A 319 14.74 -9.54 2.00
N CYS A 320 13.74 -9.55 2.87
CA CYS A 320 13.88 -9.84 4.30
C CYS A 320 14.42 -11.25 4.58
N ASN A 321 14.10 -12.23 3.74
CA ASN A 321 14.52 -13.63 3.89
C ASN A 321 15.81 -13.98 3.13
N LYS A 322 16.37 -13.04 2.38
CA LYS A 322 17.65 -13.17 1.65
C LYS A 322 18.80 -12.46 2.37
N ASN A 323 18.50 -11.36 3.07
CA ASN A 323 19.50 -10.49 3.66
C ASN A 323 19.54 -10.65 5.17
N LYS A 324 20.75 -10.56 5.73
CA LYS A 324 21.01 -10.70 7.15
C LYS A 324 21.54 -9.40 7.74
N ARG A 325 21.20 -9.15 9.00
CA ARG A 325 21.78 -8.10 9.82
C ARG A 325 23.21 -8.45 10.23
N ALA A 326 23.89 -7.50 10.86
CA ALA A 326 25.25 -7.70 11.38
C ALA A 326 25.35 -8.79 12.46
N ASP A 327 24.25 -9.06 13.19
CA ASP A 327 24.13 -10.12 14.20
C ASP A 327 23.93 -11.54 13.61
N GLY A 328 23.82 -11.66 12.28
CA GLY A 328 23.62 -12.91 11.56
C GLY A 328 22.16 -13.33 11.39
N GLU A 329 21.20 -12.63 12.02
CA GLU A 329 19.77 -12.87 11.87
C GLU A 329 19.22 -12.23 10.58
N PHE A 330 18.12 -12.74 10.05
CA PHE A 330 17.42 -12.16 8.92
C PHE A 330 16.68 -10.88 9.31
N TYR A 331 16.60 -9.93 8.38
CA TYR A 331 15.78 -8.73 8.58
C TYR A 331 14.32 -9.06 8.82
N ASN A 332 13.72 -8.37 9.77
CA ASN A 332 12.30 -8.49 10.11
C ASN A 332 11.56 -7.19 9.82
N LEU A 333 10.67 -7.24 8.85
CA LEU A 333 9.88 -6.09 8.41
C LEU A 333 9.05 -5.43 9.53
N TYR A 334 8.71 -6.18 10.58
CA TYR A 334 7.80 -5.72 11.64
C TYR A 334 8.52 -5.17 12.87
N THR A 335 9.82 -5.44 13.01
CA THR A 335 10.54 -5.14 14.26
C THR A 335 11.82 -4.34 14.10
N ASP A 336 12.40 -4.29 12.89
CA ASP A 336 13.74 -3.73 12.71
C ASP A 336 13.76 -2.23 12.33
N GLY A 337 12.58 -1.60 12.27
CA GLY A 337 12.47 -0.16 12.05
C GLY A 337 12.99 0.32 10.69
N LEU A 338 12.84 -0.51 9.65
CA LEU A 338 13.31 -0.19 8.31
C LEU A 338 12.59 1.03 7.74
N LYS A 339 13.31 1.90 7.03
CA LYS A 339 12.72 2.96 6.20
C LYS A 339 12.80 2.54 4.74
N ILE A 340 11.63 2.25 4.15
CA ILE A 340 11.50 1.74 2.79
C ILE A 340 11.08 2.89 1.90
N TYR A 341 12.02 3.43 1.13
CA TYR A 341 11.77 4.54 0.20
C TYR A 341 11.23 4.00 -1.11
N THR A 342 9.99 4.36 -1.40
CA THR A 342 9.26 3.90 -2.58
C THR A 342 9.31 4.91 -3.71
N THR A 343 8.87 4.50 -4.88
CA THR A 343 8.74 5.34 -6.07
C THR A 343 7.40 6.07 -6.16
N ILE A 344 6.44 5.70 -5.31
CA ILE A 344 5.10 6.31 -5.26
C ILE A 344 5.20 7.79 -4.90
N ASP A 345 4.58 8.67 -5.69
CA ASP A 345 4.34 10.06 -5.33
C ASP A 345 2.98 10.18 -4.64
N SER A 346 2.95 10.72 -3.42
CA SER A 346 1.74 10.77 -2.61
C SER A 346 0.61 11.59 -3.24
N ARG A 347 0.94 12.62 -4.04
CA ARG A 347 -0.04 13.47 -4.75
C ARG A 347 -0.64 12.70 -5.92
N MET A 348 0.22 12.07 -6.74
CA MET A 348 -0.20 11.26 -7.88
C MET A 348 -1.03 10.05 -7.44
N GLN A 349 -0.66 9.42 -6.32
CA GLN A 349 -1.45 8.35 -5.71
C GLN A 349 -2.86 8.84 -5.33
N LYS A 350 -2.94 9.98 -4.66
CA LYS A 350 -4.21 10.60 -4.29
C LYS A 350 -5.07 10.91 -5.53
N TYR A 351 -4.47 11.46 -6.59
CA TYR A 351 -5.19 11.76 -7.84
C TYR A 351 -5.74 10.51 -8.51
N ALA A 352 -5.00 9.39 -8.45
CA ALA A 352 -5.48 8.12 -8.97
C ALA A 352 -6.66 7.56 -8.15
N GLU A 353 -6.59 7.59 -6.81
CA GLU A 353 -7.68 7.17 -5.92
C GLU A 353 -8.93 8.05 -6.11
N GLU A 354 -8.75 9.37 -6.24
CA GLU A 354 -9.83 10.30 -6.53
C GLU A 354 -10.47 10.05 -7.91
N ALA A 355 -9.68 9.82 -8.95
CA ALA A 355 -10.18 9.52 -10.30
C ALA A 355 -11.00 8.22 -10.34
N VAL A 356 -10.58 7.21 -9.58
CA VAL A 356 -11.34 5.96 -9.40
C VAL A 356 -12.66 6.25 -8.70
N ARG A 357 -12.64 6.98 -7.59
CA ARG A 357 -13.86 7.31 -6.83
C ARG A 357 -14.86 8.11 -7.66
N GLU A 358 -14.37 9.16 -8.35
CA GLU A 358 -15.18 10.04 -9.19
C GLU A 358 -15.83 9.27 -10.34
N HIS A 359 -15.06 8.45 -11.07
CA HIS A 359 -15.62 7.74 -12.20
C HIS A 359 -16.39 6.48 -11.82
N ILE A 360 -15.80 5.60 -11.00
CA ILE A 360 -16.48 4.36 -10.62
C ILE A 360 -17.61 4.64 -9.62
N GLY A 361 -17.28 5.33 -8.52
CA GLY A 361 -18.22 5.52 -7.41
C GLY A 361 -19.40 6.42 -7.74
N GLU A 362 -19.11 7.58 -8.34
CA GLU A 362 -20.12 8.62 -8.53
C GLU A 362 -20.87 8.50 -9.87
N TYR A 363 -20.24 7.87 -10.88
CA TYR A 363 -20.85 7.78 -12.19
C TYR A 363 -21.17 6.33 -12.62
N LEU A 364 -20.19 5.44 -12.71
CA LEU A 364 -20.36 4.14 -13.36
C LEU A 364 -21.16 3.16 -12.52
N GLN A 365 -20.91 3.09 -11.20
CA GLN A 365 -21.62 2.20 -10.29
C GLN A 365 -23.13 2.49 -10.20
N PRO A 366 -23.59 3.75 -10.11
CA PRO A 366 -25.00 4.07 -10.22
C PRO A 366 -25.66 3.59 -11.53
N GLN A 367 -24.94 3.67 -12.68
CA GLN A 367 -25.46 3.16 -13.94
C GLN A 367 -25.58 1.64 -13.93
N PHE A 368 -24.62 0.95 -13.32
CA PHE A 368 -24.67 -0.51 -13.15
C PHE A 368 -25.84 -0.93 -12.28
N PHE A 369 -26.05 -0.30 -11.15
CA PHE A 369 -27.21 -0.56 -10.29
C PHE A 369 -28.52 -0.28 -11.00
N LYS A 370 -28.61 0.79 -11.78
CA LYS A 370 -29.81 1.13 -12.56
C LYS A 370 -30.10 0.06 -13.62
N GLU A 371 -29.10 -0.42 -14.33
CA GLU A 371 -29.24 -1.46 -15.35
C GLU A 371 -29.71 -2.80 -14.73
N LYS A 372 -29.17 -3.16 -13.55
CA LYS A 372 -29.47 -4.43 -12.87
C LYS A 372 -30.70 -4.40 -11.98
N LYS A 373 -31.28 -3.21 -11.75
CA LYS A 373 -32.45 -3.05 -10.85
C LYS A 373 -33.64 -3.90 -11.30
N GLY A 374 -34.16 -4.70 -10.37
CA GLY A 374 -35.34 -5.56 -10.61
C GLY A 374 -35.09 -6.79 -11.48
N ARG A 375 -33.82 -7.09 -11.82
CA ARG A 375 -33.46 -8.29 -12.58
C ARG A 375 -33.21 -9.46 -11.62
N SER A 376 -33.83 -10.61 -11.89
CA SER A 376 -33.66 -11.82 -11.07
C SER A 376 -32.24 -12.37 -11.07
N TYR A 377 -31.49 -12.16 -12.14
CA TYR A 377 -30.09 -12.56 -12.30
C TYR A 377 -29.08 -11.58 -11.68
N ALA A 378 -29.52 -10.41 -11.21
CA ALA A 378 -28.59 -9.40 -10.68
C ALA A 378 -27.73 -9.94 -9.52
N PRO A 379 -26.43 -9.57 -9.47
CA PRO A 379 -25.68 -8.64 -10.33
C PRO A 379 -25.08 -9.29 -11.59
N PHE A 380 -25.37 -10.54 -11.86
CA PHE A 380 -24.78 -11.32 -12.95
C PHE A 380 -25.29 -10.91 -14.34
N SER A 381 -24.73 -11.52 -15.37
CA SER A 381 -25.18 -11.37 -16.74
C SER A 381 -26.53 -12.08 -16.97
N LYS A 382 -27.33 -11.51 -17.86
CA LYS A 382 -28.56 -12.13 -18.37
C LYS A 382 -28.37 -13.50 -19.04
N ASP A 383 -27.12 -13.81 -19.44
CA ASP A 383 -26.76 -15.01 -20.16
C ASP A 383 -26.58 -16.24 -19.25
N LEU A 384 -26.53 -16.01 -17.90
CA LEU A 384 -26.40 -17.08 -16.90
C LEU A 384 -27.77 -17.66 -16.54
N ARG A 385 -27.82 -19.01 -16.43
CA ARG A 385 -28.94 -19.72 -15.86
C ARG A 385 -28.93 -19.67 -14.33
N GLN A 386 -30.09 -19.80 -13.69
CA GLN A 386 -30.20 -19.72 -12.22
C GLN A 386 -29.28 -20.74 -11.52
N GLY A 387 -29.17 -21.98 -12.01
CA GLY A 387 -28.28 -22.98 -11.40
C GLY A 387 -26.78 -22.62 -11.46
N GLU A 388 -26.35 -21.88 -12.49
CA GLU A 388 -24.97 -21.38 -12.59
C GLU A 388 -24.74 -20.27 -11.55
N ILE A 389 -25.72 -19.38 -11.37
CA ILE A 389 -25.68 -18.33 -10.32
C ILE A 389 -25.63 -18.98 -8.94
N ASP A 390 -26.45 -19.99 -8.67
CA ASP A 390 -26.48 -20.71 -7.40
C ASP A 390 -25.14 -21.41 -7.12
N THR A 391 -24.49 -21.93 -8.14
CA THR A 391 -23.15 -22.54 -8.05
C THR A 391 -22.10 -21.48 -7.68
N ILE A 392 -22.11 -20.32 -8.32
CA ILE A 392 -21.19 -19.20 -8.01
C ILE A 392 -21.41 -18.73 -6.58
N MET A 393 -22.66 -18.52 -6.17
CA MET A 393 -23.01 -18.06 -4.82
C MET A 393 -22.62 -19.09 -3.75
N THR A 394 -22.82 -20.38 -4.01
CA THR A 394 -22.40 -21.46 -3.09
C THR A 394 -20.89 -21.50 -2.94
N ARG A 395 -20.14 -21.36 -4.04
CA ARG A 395 -18.67 -21.27 -4.00
C ARG A 395 -18.21 -20.07 -3.18
N ALA A 396 -18.81 -18.90 -3.39
CA ALA A 396 -18.52 -17.70 -2.64
C ALA A 396 -18.83 -17.87 -1.14
N MET A 397 -19.93 -18.50 -0.78
CA MET A 397 -20.27 -18.87 0.62
C MET A 397 -19.16 -19.70 1.26
N HIS A 398 -18.69 -20.76 0.55
CA HIS A 398 -17.65 -21.66 1.04
C HIS A 398 -16.29 -20.95 1.25
N GLN A 399 -16.03 -19.86 0.55
CA GLN A 399 -14.81 -19.06 0.65
C GLN A 399 -14.80 -18.10 1.85
N THR A 400 -15.93 -17.88 2.52
CA THR A 400 -16.01 -16.97 3.67
C THR A 400 -15.39 -17.55 4.93
N ASP A 401 -14.81 -16.71 5.79
CA ASP A 401 -14.30 -17.12 7.09
C ASP A 401 -15.41 -17.63 8.01
N ARG A 402 -16.61 -17.08 7.89
CA ARG A 402 -17.81 -17.55 8.60
C ARG A 402 -18.09 -19.03 8.30
N TYR A 403 -18.09 -19.41 7.01
CA TYR A 403 -18.31 -20.81 6.62
C TYR A 403 -17.17 -21.71 7.13
N ARG A 404 -15.91 -21.30 6.92
CA ARG A 404 -14.74 -22.07 7.40
C ARG A 404 -14.75 -22.28 8.90
N GLY A 405 -15.10 -21.23 9.67
CA GLY A 405 -15.23 -21.31 11.13
C GLY A 405 -16.32 -22.32 11.56
N MET A 406 -17.52 -22.25 10.97
CA MET A 406 -18.61 -23.19 11.26
C MET A 406 -18.27 -24.62 10.84
N LYS A 407 -17.62 -24.81 9.70
CA LYS A 407 -17.15 -26.13 9.26
C LYS A 407 -16.12 -26.72 10.22
N LYS A 408 -15.19 -25.87 10.72
CA LYS A 408 -14.20 -26.30 11.73
C LYS A 408 -14.84 -26.68 13.07
N SER A 409 -15.98 -26.07 13.43
CA SER A 409 -16.75 -26.45 14.63
C SER A 409 -17.64 -27.69 14.45
N GLY A 410 -17.61 -28.35 13.26
CA GLY A 410 -18.36 -29.57 12.99
C GLY A 410 -19.82 -29.36 12.59
N MET A 411 -20.26 -28.13 12.28
CA MET A 411 -21.62 -27.82 11.84
C MET A 411 -21.93 -28.48 10.50
N LYS A 412 -23.15 -29.03 10.34
CA LYS A 412 -23.61 -29.67 9.11
C LYS A 412 -23.94 -28.63 8.03
N GLU A 413 -23.77 -29.01 6.75
CA GLU A 413 -23.98 -28.10 5.60
C GLU A 413 -25.39 -27.45 5.61
N ASN A 414 -26.43 -28.23 5.92
CA ASN A 414 -27.81 -27.69 5.97
C ASN A 414 -28.01 -26.66 7.07
N GLU A 415 -27.34 -26.81 8.19
CA GLU A 415 -27.39 -25.84 9.29
C GLU A 415 -26.61 -24.57 8.91
N MET A 416 -25.43 -24.72 8.30
CA MET A 416 -24.67 -23.59 7.78
C MET A 416 -25.47 -22.78 6.75
N ARG A 417 -26.16 -23.45 5.81
CA ARG A 417 -27.05 -22.78 4.85
C ARG A 417 -28.19 -22.01 5.52
N LYS A 418 -28.78 -22.54 6.59
CA LYS A 418 -29.80 -21.80 7.38
C LYS A 418 -29.21 -20.53 7.97
N VAL A 419 -28.01 -20.61 8.59
CA VAL A 419 -27.32 -19.43 9.14
C VAL A 419 -27.03 -18.38 8.06
N PHE A 420 -26.61 -18.82 6.85
CA PHE A 420 -26.35 -17.91 5.74
C PHE A 420 -27.61 -17.23 5.19
N ASN A 421 -28.80 -17.82 5.37
CA ASN A 421 -30.07 -17.25 4.94
C ASN A 421 -30.83 -16.51 6.06
N THR A 422 -30.29 -16.48 7.30
CA THR A 422 -30.90 -15.77 8.43
C THR A 422 -30.36 -14.33 8.48
N PRO A 423 -31.23 -13.31 8.45
CA PRO A 423 -30.82 -11.91 8.58
C PRO A 423 -30.12 -11.64 9.91
N VAL A 424 -29.03 -10.89 9.87
CA VAL A 424 -28.23 -10.44 11.02
C VAL A 424 -27.79 -9.00 10.82
N GLU A 425 -27.55 -8.29 11.91
CA GLU A 425 -26.93 -6.96 11.85
C GLU A 425 -25.52 -7.08 11.30
N MET A 426 -25.18 -6.22 10.33
CA MET A 426 -23.87 -6.17 9.74
C MET A 426 -23.56 -4.79 9.17
N ARG A 427 -22.26 -4.54 9.02
CA ARG A 427 -21.75 -3.35 8.35
C ARG A 427 -21.26 -3.72 6.96
N VAL A 428 -21.77 -3.00 5.95
CA VAL A 428 -21.48 -3.24 4.54
C VAL A 428 -20.83 -2.02 3.90
N PHE A 429 -20.11 -2.24 2.79
CA PHE A 429 -19.50 -1.18 2.01
C PHE A 429 -20.53 -0.31 1.32
N SER A 430 -20.28 1.02 1.29
CA SER A 430 -20.85 1.92 0.29
C SER A 430 -19.80 2.96 -0.10
N TRP A 431 -19.95 3.55 -1.29
CA TRP A 431 -19.08 4.62 -1.75
C TRP A 431 -19.11 5.90 -0.89
N TYR A 432 -20.12 6.03 -0.04
CA TYR A 432 -20.32 7.18 0.86
C TYR A 432 -19.96 6.87 2.32
N GLY A 433 -19.29 5.74 2.54
CA GLY A 433 -18.90 5.24 3.85
C GLY A 433 -19.66 3.97 4.24
N PRO A 434 -19.20 3.26 5.28
CA PRO A 434 -19.83 2.03 5.75
C PRO A 434 -21.28 2.26 6.20
N VAL A 435 -22.17 1.31 5.89
CA VAL A 435 -23.59 1.35 6.26
C VAL A 435 -23.90 0.18 7.18
N ASP A 436 -24.51 0.47 8.34
CA ASP A 436 -25.07 -0.56 9.22
C ASP A 436 -26.46 -0.96 8.71
N THR A 437 -26.68 -2.26 8.54
CA THR A 437 -27.91 -2.80 7.95
C THR A 437 -28.21 -4.21 8.47
N ILE A 438 -29.44 -4.66 8.24
CA ILE A 438 -29.88 -6.03 8.56
C ILE A 438 -30.10 -6.76 7.24
N MET A 439 -29.29 -7.76 6.97
CA MET A 439 -29.44 -8.64 5.81
C MET A 439 -28.86 -10.04 6.07
N SER A 440 -29.20 -11.02 5.25
CA SER A 440 -28.60 -12.33 5.40
C SER A 440 -27.15 -12.32 4.93
N PRO A 441 -26.26 -13.17 5.48
CA PRO A 441 -24.91 -13.34 4.97
C PRO A 441 -24.84 -13.66 3.47
N MET A 442 -25.81 -14.41 2.93
CA MET A 442 -25.91 -14.72 1.51
C MET A 442 -26.24 -13.45 0.68
N ASP A 443 -27.18 -12.61 1.16
CA ASP A 443 -27.49 -11.34 0.50
C ASP A 443 -26.31 -10.37 0.56
N SER A 444 -25.57 -10.37 1.66
CA SER A 444 -24.34 -9.58 1.81
C SER A 444 -23.26 -9.99 0.78
N ILE A 445 -23.08 -11.28 0.51
CA ILE A 445 -22.18 -11.75 -0.54
C ILE A 445 -22.65 -11.23 -1.91
N ARG A 446 -23.95 -11.37 -2.23
CA ARG A 446 -24.55 -10.88 -3.48
C ARG A 446 -24.41 -9.35 -3.60
N TYR A 447 -24.61 -8.63 -2.51
CA TYR A 447 -24.46 -7.18 -2.44
C TYR A 447 -23.01 -6.75 -2.76
N HIS A 448 -22.01 -7.35 -2.12
CA HIS A 448 -20.59 -7.01 -2.37
C HIS A 448 -20.14 -7.43 -3.78
N LYS A 449 -20.69 -8.49 -4.36
CA LYS A 449 -20.46 -8.86 -5.76
C LYS A 449 -21.04 -7.86 -6.75
N SER A 450 -22.00 -7.02 -6.36
CA SER A 450 -22.59 -6.00 -7.25
C SER A 450 -21.72 -4.75 -7.44
N PHE A 451 -20.63 -4.63 -6.70
CA PHE A 451 -19.68 -3.52 -6.89
C PHE A 451 -18.67 -3.84 -7.98
N LEU A 452 -18.51 -2.90 -8.92
CA LEU A 452 -17.48 -2.97 -9.94
C LEU A 452 -16.08 -2.90 -9.29
N ARG A 453 -15.15 -3.64 -9.85
CA ARG A 453 -13.73 -3.65 -9.47
C ARG A 453 -12.94 -2.83 -10.47
N THR A 454 -11.80 -2.33 -10.03
CA THR A 454 -10.86 -1.62 -10.90
C THR A 454 -9.43 -1.86 -10.45
N ALA A 455 -8.52 -1.64 -11.38
CA ALA A 455 -7.09 -1.48 -11.09
C ALA A 455 -6.54 -0.35 -11.93
N PHE A 456 -5.61 0.41 -11.35
CA PHE A 456 -4.90 1.47 -12.03
C PHE A 456 -3.44 1.51 -11.58
N MET A 457 -2.51 1.61 -12.53
CA MET A 457 -1.10 1.85 -12.25
C MET A 457 -0.56 2.88 -13.22
N SER A 458 0.28 3.80 -12.72
CA SER A 458 1.01 4.80 -13.50
C SER A 458 2.50 4.70 -13.20
N MET A 459 3.33 4.71 -14.24
CA MET A 459 4.76 4.47 -14.16
C MET A 459 5.52 5.40 -15.11
N ASN A 460 6.72 5.82 -14.73
CA ASN A 460 7.64 6.49 -15.64
C ASN A 460 8.26 5.45 -16.60
N PRO A 461 8.14 5.62 -17.92
CA PRO A 461 8.60 4.62 -18.89
C PRO A 461 10.12 4.51 -19.00
N HIS A 462 10.90 5.52 -18.53
CA HIS A 462 12.35 5.54 -18.67
C HIS A 462 13.09 4.85 -17.51
N ASN A 463 12.51 4.88 -16.29
CA ASN A 463 13.17 4.32 -15.11
C ASN A 463 12.30 3.33 -14.32
N GLY A 464 11.09 3.03 -14.79
CA GLY A 464 10.19 2.08 -14.15
C GLY A 464 9.56 2.56 -12.83
N TYR A 465 9.77 3.81 -12.41
CA TYR A 465 9.26 4.32 -11.14
C TYR A 465 7.74 4.36 -11.15
N VAL A 466 7.12 3.51 -10.35
CA VAL A 466 5.67 3.47 -10.17
C VAL A 466 5.24 4.68 -9.36
N LYS A 467 4.45 5.57 -9.94
CA LYS A 467 4.00 6.84 -9.36
C LYS A 467 2.68 6.73 -8.63
N ALA A 468 1.79 5.85 -9.11
CA ALA A 468 0.49 5.58 -8.50
C ALA A 468 0.10 4.11 -8.67
N TYR A 469 -0.59 3.55 -7.66
CA TYR A 469 -0.97 2.14 -7.61
C TYR A 469 -2.31 1.98 -6.88
N VAL A 470 -3.37 1.68 -7.60
CA VAL A 470 -4.72 1.45 -7.06
C VAL A 470 -5.16 0.04 -7.41
N GLY A 471 -5.08 -0.88 -6.45
CA GLY A 471 -5.38 -2.30 -6.64
C GLY A 471 -6.85 -2.67 -6.52
N GLY A 472 -7.71 -1.73 -6.13
CA GLY A 472 -9.16 -1.94 -5.98
C GLY A 472 -9.86 -0.70 -5.46
N ILE A 473 -11.13 -0.83 -5.09
CA ILE A 473 -12.01 0.30 -4.74
C ILE A 473 -12.00 0.66 -3.24
N ASP A 474 -11.76 -0.32 -2.37
CA ASP A 474 -11.65 -0.13 -0.92
C ASP A 474 -10.98 -1.35 -0.29
N TYR A 475 -9.84 -1.16 0.36
CA TYR A 475 -9.04 -2.26 0.90
C TYR A 475 -9.68 -2.93 2.13
N ASN A 476 -10.53 -2.24 2.86
CA ASN A 476 -11.19 -2.81 4.05
C ASN A 476 -12.21 -3.90 3.67
N TYR A 477 -12.85 -3.76 2.51
CA TYR A 477 -13.89 -4.66 2.04
C TYR A 477 -13.46 -5.55 0.88
N PHE A 478 -12.50 -5.10 0.05
CA PHE A 478 -12.09 -5.73 -1.20
C PHE A 478 -10.57 -5.83 -1.28
N GLN A 479 -10.01 -6.78 -0.54
CA GLN A 479 -8.55 -6.87 -0.32
C GLN A 479 -7.75 -7.47 -1.48
N TYR A 480 -8.44 -8.06 -2.48
CA TYR A 480 -7.75 -8.67 -3.61
C TYR A 480 -7.16 -7.60 -4.54
N ASP A 481 -5.84 -7.60 -4.68
CA ASP A 481 -5.12 -6.68 -5.53
C ASP A 481 -5.28 -7.05 -7.01
N MET A 482 -5.85 -6.12 -7.80
CA MET A 482 -6.09 -6.31 -9.22
C MET A 482 -4.97 -5.74 -10.11
N VAL A 483 -3.94 -5.06 -9.55
CA VAL A 483 -2.80 -4.55 -10.35
C VAL A 483 -1.81 -5.66 -10.66
N ASN A 484 -1.34 -6.40 -9.66
CA ASN A 484 -0.37 -7.48 -9.85
C ASN A 484 -0.93 -8.87 -9.48
N GLY A 485 -1.92 -8.95 -8.58
CA GLY A 485 -2.55 -10.20 -8.18
C GLY A 485 -3.62 -10.69 -9.14
N GLY A 486 -4.37 -9.78 -9.76
CA GLY A 486 -5.46 -10.10 -10.67
C GLY A 486 -5.01 -10.18 -12.13
N ARG A 487 -5.31 -11.30 -12.79
CA ARG A 487 -5.10 -11.45 -14.25
C ARG A 487 -6.46 -11.52 -14.94
N ARG A 488 -6.63 -10.68 -15.95
CA ARG A 488 -7.89 -10.53 -16.69
C ARG A 488 -7.63 -10.52 -18.18
N GLN A 489 -8.61 -10.96 -18.93
CA GLN A 489 -8.52 -11.02 -20.39
C GLN A 489 -8.32 -9.61 -20.97
N ILE A 490 -7.22 -9.44 -21.72
CA ILE A 490 -6.75 -8.13 -22.17
C ILE A 490 -7.47 -7.58 -23.40
N GLY A 491 -8.15 -8.42 -24.16
CA GLY A 491 -8.90 -8.03 -25.33
C GLY A 491 -8.05 -7.24 -26.33
N SER A 492 -8.63 -6.22 -26.94
CA SER A 492 -7.96 -5.44 -27.98
C SER A 492 -6.72 -4.65 -27.54
N THR A 493 -6.34 -4.63 -26.24
CA THR A 493 -5.07 -4.04 -25.83
C THR A 493 -3.86 -4.91 -26.21
N ILE A 494 -4.06 -6.14 -26.65
CA ILE A 494 -3.03 -7.02 -27.24
C ILE A 494 -2.58 -6.55 -28.64
N LYS A 495 -3.45 -5.86 -29.39
CA LYS A 495 -3.23 -5.56 -30.81
C LYS A 495 -1.93 -4.80 -31.10
N PRO A 496 -1.49 -3.82 -30.30
CA PRO A 496 -0.21 -3.16 -30.52
C PRO A 496 0.98 -4.11 -30.60
N TYR A 497 0.97 -5.18 -29.79
CA TYR A 497 2.03 -6.18 -29.82
C TYR A 497 2.05 -6.96 -31.14
N LEU A 498 0.87 -7.36 -31.66
CA LEU A 498 0.79 -8.02 -32.97
C LEU A 498 1.22 -7.08 -34.11
N TYR A 499 0.78 -5.81 -34.05
CA TYR A 499 1.17 -4.81 -35.04
C TYR A 499 2.66 -4.54 -35.00
N SER A 500 3.30 -4.60 -33.81
CA SER A 500 4.76 -4.53 -33.72
C SER A 500 5.46 -5.69 -34.44
N LEU A 501 4.92 -6.91 -34.30
CA LEU A 501 5.42 -8.08 -35.04
C LEU A 501 5.25 -7.88 -36.56
N ALA A 502 4.10 -7.37 -37.00
CA ALA A 502 3.86 -7.04 -38.39
C ALA A 502 4.83 -5.99 -38.95
N MET A 503 5.13 -4.94 -38.17
CA MET A 503 6.12 -3.92 -38.55
C MET A 503 7.54 -4.51 -38.65
N ASN A 504 7.92 -5.41 -37.72
CA ASN A 504 9.19 -6.12 -37.80
C ASN A 504 9.28 -7.05 -39.03
N ALA A 505 8.15 -7.60 -39.47
CA ALA A 505 8.06 -8.42 -40.68
C ALA A 505 8.00 -7.58 -41.98
N GLY A 506 8.18 -6.25 -41.90
CA GLY A 506 8.26 -5.35 -43.06
C GLY A 506 6.92 -4.84 -43.57
N ILE A 507 5.83 -5.01 -42.82
CA ILE A 507 4.54 -4.38 -43.12
C ILE A 507 4.60 -2.91 -42.66
N SER A 508 4.00 -2.00 -43.48
CA SER A 508 3.98 -0.58 -43.18
C SER A 508 2.63 -0.13 -42.61
N PRO A 509 2.59 0.91 -41.74
CA PRO A 509 1.34 1.52 -41.29
C PRO A 509 0.41 1.95 -42.44
N CYS A 510 0.98 2.24 -43.62
CA CYS A 510 0.33 2.79 -44.80
C CYS A 510 -0.05 1.74 -45.83
N ASP A 511 0.37 0.48 -45.63
CA ASP A 511 -0.06 -0.62 -46.49
C ASP A 511 -1.58 -0.76 -46.44
N GLU A 512 -2.20 -1.01 -47.58
CA GLU A 512 -3.64 -1.10 -47.74
C GLU A 512 -4.11 -2.56 -47.79
N ILE A 513 -5.12 -2.86 -46.99
CA ILE A 513 -5.75 -4.17 -46.90
C ILE A 513 -7.24 -4.02 -47.24
N LEU A 514 -7.78 -4.96 -48.00
CA LEU A 514 -9.21 -5.02 -48.30
C LEU A 514 -10.00 -5.36 -47.02
N HIS A 515 -10.89 -4.49 -46.57
CA HIS A 515 -11.67 -4.64 -45.35
C HIS A 515 -12.85 -5.61 -45.55
N VAL A 516 -12.53 -6.89 -45.54
CA VAL A 516 -13.49 -8.01 -45.62
C VAL A 516 -13.22 -8.99 -44.49
N GLN A 517 -14.19 -9.85 -44.12
CA GLN A 517 -14.05 -10.84 -43.09
C GLN A 517 -13.06 -11.95 -43.52
N PRO A 518 -11.89 -12.07 -42.90
CA PRO A 518 -10.93 -13.11 -43.24
C PRO A 518 -11.40 -14.47 -42.74
N GLN A 519 -11.04 -15.50 -43.48
CA GLN A 519 -11.27 -16.92 -43.12
C GLN A 519 -9.91 -17.57 -42.89
N LEU A 520 -9.60 -17.89 -41.65
CA LEU A 520 -8.32 -18.48 -41.28
C LEU A 520 -8.53 -19.92 -40.80
N LYS A 521 -7.59 -20.81 -41.11
CA LYS A 521 -7.57 -22.18 -40.60
C LYS A 521 -6.71 -22.28 -39.36
N ASP A 522 -7.22 -22.87 -38.29
CA ASP A 522 -6.42 -23.22 -37.13
C ASP A 522 -5.49 -24.42 -37.42
N TYR A 523 -4.63 -24.79 -36.47
CA TYR A 523 -3.68 -25.91 -36.62
C TYR A 523 -4.40 -27.28 -36.81
N ASN A 524 -5.68 -27.38 -36.46
CA ASN A 524 -6.49 -28.58 -36.72
C ASN A 524 -7.23 -28.51 -38.08
N GLY A 525 -6.96 -27.47 -38.89
CA GLY A 525 -7.65 -27.23 -40.15
C GLY A 525 -9.08 -26.67 -40.00
N LYS A 526 -9.53 -26.38 -38.79
CA LYS A 526 -10.86 -25.81 -38.52
C LYS A 526 -10.88 -24.33 -38.92
N LEU A 527 -11.91 -23.98 -39.68
CA LEU A 527 -12.10 -22.60 -40.12
C LEU A 527 -12.49 -21.68 -38.94
N TRP A 528 -11.74 -20.61 -38.78
CA TRP A 528 -12.04 -19.57 -37.81
C TRP A 528 -12.32 -18.25 -38.54
N THR A 529 -13.45 -17.62 -38.19
CA THR A 529 -13.91 -16.36 -38.76
C THR A 529 -14.16 -15.35 -37.63
N PRO A 530 -13.36 -14.27 -37.54
CA PRO A 530 -13.51 -13.29 -36.45
C PRO A 530 -14.79 -12.46 -36.64
N ARG A 531 -15.48 -12.19 -35.52
CA ARG A 531 -16.56 -11.19 -35.49
C ARG A 531 -15.95 -9.79 -35.44
N ASN A 532 -16.57 -8.83 -36.11
CA ASN A 532 -16.19 -7.43 -36.08
C ASN A 532 -17.38 -6.55 -35.71
N SER A 533 -17.19 -5.65 -34.75
CA SER A 533 -18.20 -4.66 -34.37
C SER A 533 -18.23 -3.45 -35.32
N ASN A 534 -17.09 -3.15 -35.94
CA ASN A 534 -16.98 -2.06 -36.91
C ASN A 534 -17.49 -2.52 -38.28
N LYS A 535 -18.55 -1.91 -38.74
CA LYS A 535 -19.15 -2.16 -40.07
C LYS A 535 -18.89 -1.02 -41.09
N LYS A 536 -18.06 -0.04 -40.73
CA LYS A 536 -17.68 1.04 -41.62
C LYS A 536 -16.66 0.56 -42.65
N ARG A 537 -16.75 1.07 -43.87
CA ARG A 537 -15.79 0.80 -44.94
C ARG A 537 -15.64 -0.68 -45.35
N VAL A 538 -16.67 -1.50 -45.14
CA VAL A 538 -16.64 -2.90 -45.58
C VAL A 538 -16.60 -2.95 -47.11
N GLY A 539 -15.64 -3.72 -47.66
CA GLY A 539 -15.38 -3.82 -49.08
C GLY A 539 -14.44 -2.71 -49.65
N GLU A 540 -13.95 -1.81 -48.79
CA GLU A 540 -13.00 -0.77 -49.18
C GLU A 540 -11.57 -1.14 -48.82
N MET A 541 -10.59 -0.56 -49.49
CA MET A 541 -9.19 -0.60 -49.07
C MET A 541 -9.00 0.33 -47.87
N VAL A 542 -8.37 -0.18 -46.81
CA VAL A 542 -8.05 0.57 -45.58
C VAL A 542 -6.60 0.36 -45.19
N THR A 543 -5.98 1.38 -44.59
CA THR A 543 -4.59 1.25 -44.13
C THR A 543 -4.48 0.38 -42.86
N VAL A 544 -3.32 -0.21 -42.63
CA VAL A 544 -2.99 -0.93 -41.39
C VAL A 544 -3.18 -0.02 -40.19
N GLN A 545 -2.75 1.25 -40.29
CA GLN A 545 -3.00 2.29 -39.27
C GLN A 545 -4.50 2.47 -38.98
N TRP A 546 -5.36 2.55 -39.99
CA TRP A 546 -6.81 2.66 -39.80
C TRP A 546 -7.34 1.45 -38.98
N GLY A 547 -6.80 0.25 -39.25
CA GLY A 547 -7.17 -0.98 -38.53
C GLY A 547 -6.89 -0.87 -37.03
N LEU A 548 -5.71 -0.38 -36.63
CA LEU A 548 -5.38 -0.18 -35.21
C LEU A 548 -6.17 0.97 -34.59
N GLN A 549 -6.29 2.11 -35.30
CA GLN A 549 -7.01 3.30 -34.89
C GLN A 549 -8.47 3.01 -34.52
N ASN A 550 -9.13 2.19 -35.33
CA ASN A 550 -10.52 1.79 -35.13
C ASN A 550 -10.68 0.47 -34.36
N SER A 551 -9.57 -0.10 -33.91
CA SER A 551 -9.54 -1.38 -33.22
C SER A 551 -10.23 -2.54 -34.01
N ASP A 552 -10.02 -2.55 -35.33
CA ASP A 552 -10.68 -3.46 -36.25
C ASP A 552 -10.20 -4.90 -36.08
N ASN A 553 -11.12 -5.86 -35.99
CA ASN A 553 -10.79 -7.26 -35.77
C ASN A 553 -10.41 -7.98 -37.07
N TRP A 554 -10.96 -7.55 -38.21
CA TRP A 554 -10.68 -8.20 -39.48
C TRP A 554 -9.27 -7.88 -39.97
N ILE A 555 -8.86 -6.62 -39.89
CA ILE A 555 -7.49 -6.22 -40.22
C ILE A 555 -6.49 -6.90 -39.29
N THR A 556 -6.79 -6.95 -37.96
CA THR A 556 -5.97 -7.65 -37.00
C THR A 556 -5.82 -9.14 -37.31
N ALA A 557 -6.93 -9.81 -37.65
CA ALA A 557 -6.91 -11.21 -38.01
C ALA A 557 -6.19 -11.46 -39.34
N TYR A 558 -6.35 -10.57 -40.32
CA TYR A 558 -5.60 -10.62 -41.56
C TYR A 558 -4.08 -10.60 -41.30
N LEU A 559 -3.62 -9.65 -40.47
CA LEU A 559 -2.20 -9.59 -40.07
C LEU A 559 -1.74 -10.87 -39.37
N MET A 560 -2.55 -11.43 -38.47
CA MET A 560 -2.24 -12.71 -37.81
C MET A 560 -2.14 -13.86 -38.80
N GLY A 561 -2.91 -13.85 -39.87
CA GLY A 561 -2.84 -14.84 -40.94
C GLY A 561 -1.55 -14.78 -41.77
N GLN A 562 -0.78 -13.68 -41.69
CA GLN A 562 0.53 -13.51 -42.33
C GLN A 562 1.70 -13.78 -41.36
N LEU A 563 1.43 -14.06 -40.08
CA LEU A 563 2.41 -14.17 -39.03
C LEU A 563 2.24 -15.48 -38.27
N SER A 564 3.29 -15.90 -37.56
CA SER A 564 3.28 -17.10 -36.72
C SER A 564 2.64 -16.83 -35.36
N PRO A 565 1.62 -17.61 -34.91
CA PRO A 565 1.12 -17.54 -33.55
C PRO A 565 2.19 -17.83 -32.47
N TYR A 566 3.16 -18.68 -32.79
CA TYR A 566 4.26 -19.01 -31.87
C TYR A 566 5.20 -17.80 -31.70
N GLU A 567 5.63 -17.18 -32.80
CA GLU A 567 6.46 -15.96 -32.71
C GLU A 567 5.72 -14.82 -31.99
N PHE A 568 4.40 -14.74 -32.18
CA PHE A 568 3.60 -13.76 -31.47
C PHE A 568 3.57 -14.01 -29.96
N VAL A 569 3.43 -15.26 -29.51
CA VAL A 569 3.46 -15.64 -28.09
C VAL A 569 4.86 -15.36 -27.51
N ASP A 570 5.93 -15.67 -28.21
CA ASP A 570 7.30 -15.38 -27.77
C ASP A 570 7.54 -13.85 -27.63
N LEU A 571 7.00 -13.07 -28.56
CA LEU A 571 7.04 -11.62 -28.47
C LEU A 571 6.22 -11.10 -27.27
N LEU A 572 5.03 -11.64 -26.98
CA LEU A 572 4.24 -11.30 -25.81
C LEU A 572 5.01 -11.56 -24.50
N HIS A 573 5.70 -12.68 -24.40
CA HIS A 573 6.59 -12.97 -23.26
C HIS A 573 7.75 -11.98 -23.17
N SER A 574 8.30 -11.57 -24.29
CA SER A 574 9.36 -10.54 -24.33
C SER A 574 8.85 -9.19 -23.85
N PHE A 575 7.62 -8.81 -24.14
CA PHE A 575 6.94 -7.64 -23.57
C PHE A 575 6.60 -7.78 -22.08
N GLY A 576 6.84 -8.94 -21.48
CA GLY A 576 6.69 -9.18 -20.04
C GLY A 576 5.35 -9.77 -19.63
N LEU A 577 4.50 -10.22 -20.56
CA LEU A 577 3.29 -10.96 -20.23
C LEU A 577 3.72 -12.35 -19.74
N GLN A 578 3.38 -12.64 -18.50
CA GLN A 578 3.72 -13.93 -17.88
C GLN A 578 2.54 -14.90 -18.01
N GLY A 579 2.81 -16.17 -17.73
CA GLY A 579 1.82 -17.21 -17.75
C GLY A 579 1.75 -17.96 -19.07
N GLN A 580 0.95 -19.00 -19.07
CA GLN A 580 0.74 -19.81 -20.27
C GLN A 580 -0.18 -19.06 -21.24
N ILE A 581 0.30 -18.82 -22.44
CA ILE A 581 -0.45 -18.25 -23.56
C ILE A 581 -0.45 -19.29 -24.68
N ASP A 582 -1.63 -19.79 -25.07
CA ASP A 582 -1.72 -20.79 -26.12
C ASP A 582 -1.47 -20.14 -27.50
N PRO A 583 -0.58 -20.70 -28.33
CA PRO A 583 -0.25 -20.17 -29.65
C PRO A 583 -1.33 -20.50 -30.68
N VAL A 584 -2.52 -19.93 -30.48
CA VAL A 584 -3.70 -20.07 -31.37
C VAL A 584 -3.97 -18.78 -32.13
N ILE A 585 -4.52 -18.87 -33.33
CA ILE A 585 -4.80 -17.70 -34.17
C ILE A 585 -5.64 -16.65 -33.44
N SER A 586 -6.62 -17.09 -32.64
CA SER A 586 -7.52 -16.19 -31.90
C SER A 586 -6.83 -15.37 -30.79
N VAL A 587 -5.58 -15.69 -30.42
CA VAL A 587 -4.81 -14.90 -29.44
C VAL A 587 -4.63 -13.45 -29.88
N CYS A 588 -4.60 -13.19 -31.21
CA CYS A 588 -4.50 -11.83 -31.75
C CYS A 588 -5.65 -10.88 -31.36
N LEU A 589 -6.79 -11.42 -30.92
CA LEU A 589 -7.93 -10.65 -30.43
C LEU A 589 -7.96 -10.53 -28.89
N GLY A 590 -6.90 -10.99 -28.22
CA GLY A 590 -6.72 -10.81 -26.77
C GLY A 590 -7.43 -11.82 -25.90
N SER A 591 -7.36 -13.10 -26.26
CA SER A 591 -7.83 -14.21 -25.41
C SER A 591 -6.89 -14.46 -24.20
N ALA A 592 -5.67 -13.92 -24.23
CA ALA A 592 -4.72 -14.03 -23.15
C ALA A 592 -5.13 -13.19 -21.91
N ASP A 593 -4.78 -13.67 -20.72
CA ASP A 593 -4.95 -12.97 -19.46
C ASP A 593 -3.64 -12.31 -19.03
N ALA A 594 -3.70 -11.05 -18.58
CA ALA A 594 -2.56 -10.36 -17.99
C ALA A 594 -3.00 -9.46 -16.82
N SER A 595 -2.04 -9.07 -16.01
CA SER A 595 -2.22 -8.08 -14.95
C SER A 595 -2.03 -6.66 -15.49
N VAL A 596 -2.55 -5.65 -14.76
CA VAL A 596 -2.34 -4.24 -15.12
C VAL A 596 -0.85 -3.89 -15.06
N GLY A 597 -0.11 -4.43 -14.09
CA GLY A 597 1.33 -4.23 -13.95
C GLY A 597 2.12 -4.74 -15.17
N GLU A 598 1.82 -5.94 -15.65
CA GLU A 598 2.42 -6.51 -16.87
C GLU A 598 2.12 -5.66 -18.10
N MET A 599 0.87 -5.22 -18.25
CA MET A 599 0.46 -4.39 -19.37
C MET A 599 1.14 -3.01 -19.37
N VAL A 600 1.28 -2.37 -18.20
CA VAL A 600 1.98 -1.07 -18.07
C VAL A 600 3.47 -1.24 -18.39
N SER A 601 4.12 -2.31 -17.89
CA SER A 601 5.49 -2.63 -18.25
C SER A 601 5.65 -2.86 -19.74
N GLY A 602 4.77 -3.64 -20.37
CA GLY A 602 4.80 -3.89 -21.82
C GLY A 602 4.63 -2.61 -22.66
N TYR A 603 3.69 -1.76 -22.26
CA TYR A 603 3.43 -0.49 -22.98
C TYR A 603 4.52 0.57 -22.77
N SER A 604 5.37 0.45 -21.74
CA SER A 604 6.53 1.34 -21.59
C SER A 604 7.46 1.29 -22.80
N THR A 605 7.53 0.14 -23.48
CA THR A 605 8.33 -0.07 -24.70
C THR A 605 7.98 0.96 -25.79
N PHE A 606 6.69 1.30 -25.96
CA PHE A 606 6.26 2.26 -26.97
C PHE A 606 6.60 3.72 -26.64
N ALA A 607 6.69 4.04 -25.35
CA ALA A 607 7.06 5.38 -24.86
C ALA A 607 8.56 5.55 -24.70
N ASN A 608 9.33 4.44 -24.68
CA ASN A 608 10.76 4.40 -24.35
C ASN A 608 11.60 3.79 -25.49
N ARG A 609 11.35 4.19 -26.72
CA ARG A 609 12.17 3.87 -27.91
C ARG A 609 12.44 2.37 -28.11
N GLY A 610 11.49 1.51 -27.76
CA GLY A 610 11.61 0.06 -27.90
C GLY A 610 12.16 -0.68 -26.68
N ILE A 611 12.50 0.04 -25.62
CA ILE A 611 13.05 -0.51 -24.38
C ILE A 611 11.92 -0.70 -23.37
N ARG A 612 11.65 -1.95 -22.98
CA ARG A 612 10.74 -2.29 -21.89
C ARG A 612 11.43 -2.04 -20.54
N VAL A 613 10.72 -1.43 -19.64
CA VAL A 613 11.17 -1.19 -18.26
C VAL A 613 10.29 -1.95 -17.27
N GLU A 614 10.89 -2.67 -16.34
CA GLU A 614 10.14 -3.35 -15.30
C GLU A 614 9.68 -2.36 -14.21
N PRO A 615 8.47 -2.55 -13.64
CA PRO A 615 7.98 -1.70 -12.57
C PRO A 615 8.92 -1.74 -11.35
N MET A 616 9.43 -0.59 -10.97
CA MET A 616 10.28 -0.41 -9.81
C MET A 616 9.49 0.24 -8.68
N PHE A 617 9.40 -0.43 -7.55
CA PHE A 617 8.56 -0.03 -6.41
C PHE A 617 9.34 0.60 -5.27
N VAL A 618 10.61 0.24 -5.10
CA VAL A 618 11.48 0.68 -4.02
C VAL A 618 12.80 1.16 -4.61
N THR A 619 13.28 2.31 -4.15
CA THR A 619 14.59 2.86 -4.56
C THR A 619 15.70 2.43 -3.61
N ARG A 620 15.42 2.48 -2.29
CA ARG A 620 16.38 2.08 -1.25
C ARG A 620 15.68 1.67 0.04
N ILE A 621 16.39 0.95 0.86
CA ILE A 621 16.00 0.61 2.23
C ILE A 621 17.10 1.13 3.17
N GLU A 622 16.69 1.81 4.23
CA GLU A 622 17.56 2.28 5.31
C GLU A 622 17.21 1.54 6.61
N ASP A 623 18.19 1.40 7.49
CA ASP A 623 17.98 0.91 8.85
C ASP A 623 17.36 2.00 9.76
N SER A 624 17.09 1.67 11.02
CA SER A 624 16.56 2.61 12.02
C SER A 624 17.49 3.79 12.32
N TYR A 625 18.78 3.69 12.01
CA TYR A 625 19.78 4.72 12.22
C TYR A 625 19.94 5.64 11.00
N GLY A 626 19.32 5.31 9.87
CA GLY A 626 19.41 6.05 8.61
C GLY A 626 20.54 5.60 7.69
N ASN A 627 21.19 4.48 7.98
CA ASN A 627 22.17 3.90 7.07
C ASN A 627 21.48 3.19 5.91
N THR A 628 21.92 3.44 4.70
CA THR A 628 21.41 2.73 3.53
C THR A 628 21.95 1.30 3.51
N ILE A 629 21.03 0.33 3.57
CA ILE A 629 21.35 -1.11 3.60
C ILE A 629 21.02 -1.83 2.28
N ALA A 630 20.22 -1.22 1.42
CA ALA A 630 19.96 -1.71 0.07
C ALA A 630 19.64 -0.56 -0.89
N ASN A 631 20.10 -0.67 -2.13
CA ASN A 631 19.69 0.17 -3.26
C ASN A 631 19.21 -0.71 -4.39
N PHE A 632 18.22 -0.22 -5.14
CA PHE A 632 17.63 -0.91 -6.28
C PHE A 632 17.81 -0.09 -7.54
N THR A 633 17.97 -0.76 -8.67
CA THR A 633 18.17 -0.14 -9.98
C THR A 633 17.12 -0.65 -10.98
N PRO A 634 16.71 0.18 -11.94
CA PRO A 634 15.76 -0.21 -12.99
C PRO A 634 16.29 -1.41 -13.80
N GLN A 635 15.37 -2.33 -14.12
CA GLN A 635 15.62 -3.45 -15.03
C GLN A 635 15.02 -3.08 -16.39
N MET A 636 15.84 -3.11 -17.43
CA MET A 636 15.49 -2.70 -18.78
C MET A 636 15.87 -3.78 -19.79
N LYS A 637 15.05 -3.93 -20.84
CA LYS A 637 15.32 -4.86 -21.94
C LYS A 637 14.82 -4.25 -23.24
N GLU A 638 15.68 -4.21 -24.25
CA GLU A 638 15.29 -3.86 -25.62
C GLU A 638 14.39 -4.96 -26.19
N ILE A 639 13.22 -4.59 -26.72
CA ILE A 639 12.22 -5.50 -27.25
C ILE A 639 11.98 -5.20 -28.75
N LEU A 640 11.94 -3.92 -29.13
CA LEU A 640 11.71 -3.47 -30.48
C LEU A 640 12.87 -2.58 -30.92
N SER A 641 13.14 -2.56 -32.24
CA SER A 641 13.97 -1.53 -32.82
C SER A 641 13.30 -0.15 -32.72
N GLU A 642 14.09 0.92 -32.71
CA GLU A 642 13.58 2.28 -32.72
C GLU A 642 12.64 2.54 -33.91
N GLU A 643 13.02 2.08 -35.12
CA GLU A 643 12.21 2.22 -36.31
C GLU A 643 10.80 1.62 -36.14
N THR A 644 10.73 0.37 -35.66
CA THR A 644 9.46 -0.30 -35.36
C THR A 644 8.67 0.46 -34.31
N THR A 645 9.36 0.96 -33.28
CA THR A 645 8.72 1.71 -32.19
C THR A 645 8.11 3.02 -32.70
N PHE A 646 8.77 3.76 -33.59
CA PHE A 646 8.22 5.00 -34.15
C PHE A 646 7.04 4.75 -35.08
N LYS A 647 7.07 3.68 -35.87
CA LYS A 647 5.90 3.24 -36.67
C LYS A 647 4.71 2.95 -35.73
N MET A 648 4.97 2.26 -34.61
CA MET A 648 3.93 1.96 -33.62
C MET A 648 3.45 3.20 -32.88
N LEU A 649 4.34 4.12 -32.49
CA LEU A 649 4.00 5.39 -31.86
C LEU A 649 3.08 6.21 -32.76
N HIS A 650 3.38 6.33 -34.07
CA HIS A 650 2.54 6.99 -35.05
C HIS A 650 1.12 6.40 -35.09
N MET A 651 1.00 5.08 -35.14
CA MET A 651 -0.30 4.39 -35.11
C MET A 651 -1.05 4.56 -33.78
N LEU A 652 -0.35 4.47 -32.64
CA LEU A 652 -0.97 4.59 -31.32
C LEU A 652 -1.42 6.02 -31.00
N ARG A 653 -0.73 7.04 -31.51
CA ARG A 653 -1.20 8.43 -31.47
C ARG A 653 -2.52 8.58 -32.24
N SER A 654 -2.66 7.98 -33.41
CA SER A 654 -3.88 8.04 -34.19
C SER A 654 -5.11 7.47 -33.47
N VAL A 655 -4.93 6.51 -32.58
CA VAL A 655 -6.01 5.95 -31.71
C VAL A 655 -6.57 7.04 -30.80
N ILE A 656 -5.72 7.92 -30.29
CA ILE A 656 -6.12 9.02 -29.39
C ILE A 656 -6.67 10.21 -30.18
N ASP A 657 -6.03 10.56 -31.30
CA ASP A 657 -6.35 11.77 -32.04
C ASP A 657 -7.65 11.66 -32.86
N GLY A 658 -7.99 10.47 -33.34
CA GLY A 658 -9.21 10.29 -34.15
C GLY A 658 -9.85 8.91 -34.07
N GLY A 659 -9.34 8.03 -33.16
CA GLY A 659 -9.79 6.67 -33.01
C GLY A 659 -10.64 6.41 -31.77
N THR A 660 -10.54 5.17 -31.27
CA THR A 660 -11.34 4.68 -30.12
C THR A 660 -10.99 5.37 -28.80
N GLY A 661 -9.82 6.03 -28.70
CA GLY A 661 -9.36 6.82 -27.56
C GLY A 661 -9.72 8.31 -27.63
N GLY A 662 -10.39 8.79 -28.67
CA GLY A 662 -10.65 10.21 -28.95
C GLY A 662 -11.39 10.97 -27.84
N ARG A 663 -12.00 10.29 -26.86
CA ARG A 663 -12.59 10.94 -25.67
C ARG A 663 -11.56 11.72 -24.85
N ILE A 664 -10.28 11.36 -24.91
CA ILE A 664 -9.18 12.11 -24.25
C ILE A 664 -9.16 13.55 -24.79
N ARG A 665 -9.20 13.72 -26.12
CA ARG A 665 -9.25 15.03 -26.78
C ARG A 665 -10.60 15.72 -26.57
N GLY A 666 -11.68 15.00 -26.85
CA GLY A 666 -13.04 15.57 -26.89
C GLY A 666 -13.61 15.92 -25.53
N ARG A 667 -13.57 14.99 -24.56
CA ARG A 667 -14.19 15.12 -23.24
C ARG A 667 -13.23 15.71 -22.20
N TYR A 668 -12.00 15.19 -22.14
CA TYR A 668 -11.03 15.56 -21.09
C TYR A 668 -10.16 16.75 -21.50
N LYS A 669 -10.23 17.18 -22.77
CA LYS A 669 -9.52 18.36 -23.29
C LYS A 669 -8.00 18.32 -23.14
N ILE A 670 -7.42 17.16 -22.99
CA ILE A 670 -5.98 16.97 -22.86
C ILE A 670 -5.38 16.99 -24.28
N GLN A 671 -4.45 17.89 -24.54
CA GLN A 671 -3.81 18.07 -25.86
C GLN A 671 -2.39 17.50 -25.91
N ALA A 672 -1.85 17.06 -24.80
CA ALA A 672 -0.50 16.50 -24.72
C ALA A 672 -0.25 15.40 -25.77
N PRO A 673 0.94 15.31 -26.35
CA PRO A 673 1.34 14.18 -27.19
C PRO A 673 1.19 12.87 -26.43
N MET A 674 0.38 11.95 -26.95
CA MET A 674 0.14 10.67 -26.30
C MET A 674 -0.29 9.59 -27.28
N GLY A 675 0.06 8.35 -26.94
CA GLY A 675 -0.45 7.16 -27.57
C GLY A 675 -1.34 6.36 -26.62
N GLY A 676 -2.14 5.46 -27.15
CA GLY A 676 -2.95 4.60 -26.29
C GLY A 676 -3.77 3.57 -27.05
N LYS A 677 -4.42 2.69 -26.27
CA LYS A 677 -5.29 1.65 -26.80
C LYS A 677 -6.42 1.31 -25.84
N THR A 678 -7.62 1.25 -26.36
CA THR A 678 -8.80 0.71 -25.64
C THR A 678 -8.88 -0.81 -25.81
N GLY A 679 -9.33 -1.49 -24.77
CA GLY A 679 -9.65 -2.90 -24.78
C GLY A 679 -11.06 -3.15 -24.28
N THR A 680 -11.75 -4.08 -24.92
CA THR A 680 -13.06 -4.58 -24.49
C THR A 680 -13.10 -6.05 -24.84
N THR A 681 -13.41 -6.90 -23.85
CA THR A 681 -13.60 -8.31 -24.09
C THR A 681 -15.03 -8.60 -24.54
N GLN A 682 -15.25 -9.81 -25.04
CA GLN A 682 -16.60 -10.24 -25.40
C GLN A 682 -17.51 -10.14 -24.16
N ASN A 683 -18.77 -9.77 -24.39
CA ASN A 683 -19.77 -9.56 -23.34
C ASN A 683 -19.46 -8.43 -22.34
N ASN A 684 -18.49 -7.54 -22.63
CA ASN A 684 -18.12 -6.41 -21.75
C ASN A 684 -17.66 -6.82 -20.35
N SER A 685 -17.11 -8.02 -20.18
CA SER A 685 -16.65 -8.50 -18.87
C SER A 685 -15.40 -7.80 -18.37
N ASP A 686 -14.57 -7.32 -19.31
CA ASP A 686 -13.31 -6.64 -19.01
C ASP A 686 -13.16 -5.41 -19.90
N ALA A 687 -13.03 -4.26 -19.27
CA ALA A 687 -12.81 -2.97 -19.93
C ALA A 687 -11.39 -2.49 -19.59
N TRP A 688 -10.60 -2.19 -20.63
CA TRP A 688 -9.21 -1.76 -20.51
C TRP A 688 -8.94 -0.44 -21.20
N PHE A 689 -8.02 0.32 -20.63
CA PHE A 689 -7.37 1.41 -21.31
C PHE A 689 -5.89 1.47 -20.96
N MET A 690 -5.05 1.50 -21.99
CA MET A 690 -3.61 1.76 -21.86
C MET A 690 -3.34 3.09 -22.53
N GLY A 691 -2.70 4.02 -21.81
CA GLY A 691 -2.33 5.32 -22.30
C GLY A 691 -0.92 5.69 -21.89
N PHE A 692 -0.20 6.39 -22.75
CA PHE A 692 1.15 6.86 -22.44
C PHE A 692 1.44 8.22 -23.08
N THR A 693 2.25 8.98 -22.38
CA THR A 693 2.88 10.25 -22.80
C THR A 693 4.40 10.02 -22.82
N PRO A 694 5.22 11.00 -23.21
CA PRO A 694 6.67 10.85 -23.13
C PRO A 694 7.19 10.38 -21.75
N SER A 695 6.62 10.90 -20.66
CA SER A 695 7.12 10.68 -19.30
C SER A 695 6.23 9.84 -18.39
N LEU A 696 5.04 9.43 -18.84
CA LEU A 696 4.15 8.54 -18.08
C LEU A 696 3.49 7.47 -18.94
N VAL A 697 3.46 6.23 -18.47
CA VAL A 697 2.64 5.14 -18.98
C VAL A 697 1.66 4.70 -17.90
N SER A 698 0.38 4.58 -18.25
CA SER A 698 -0.65 4.20 -17.28
C SER A 698 -1.61 3.19 -17.87
N GLY A 699 -2.01 2.23 -17.03
CA GLY A 699 -2.97 1.20 -17.38
C GLY A 699 -4.15 1.21 -16.42
N CYS A 700 -5.33 1.00 -16.97
CA CYS A 700 -6.57 0.88 -16.20
C CYS A 700 -7.38 -0.32 -16.67
N TRP A 701 -7.92 -1.05 -15.70
CA TRP A 701 -8.90 -2.11 -15.91
C TRP A 701 -10.14 -1.85 -15.06
N VAL A 702 -11.32 -2.17 -15.61
CA VAL A 702 -12.60 -2.15 -14.90
C VAL A 702 -13.40 -3.40 -15.28
N GLY A 703 -14.00 -4.07 -14.29
CA GLY A 703 -14.85 -5.24 -14.49
C GLY A 703 -15.55 -5.67 -13.22
N GLY A 704 -16.25 -6.80 -13.26
CA GLY A 704 -16.81 -7.42 -12.07
C GLY A 704 -15.80 -8.36 -11.38
N GLU A 705 -16.11 -8.77 -10.15
CA GLU A 705 -15.33 -9.80 -9.45
C GLU A 705 -15.31 -11.11 -10.26
N GLU A 706 -16.47 -11.54 -10.74
CA GLU A 706 -16.62 -12.65 -11.68
C GLU A 706 -16.75 -12.09 -13.10
N ARG A 707 -16.26 -12.84 -14.12
CA ARG A 707 -16.45 -12.44 -15.54
C ARG A 707 -17.91 -12.36 -15.96
N SER A 708 -18.78 -13.03 -15.25
CA SER A 708 -20.23 -13.00 -15.45
C SER A 708 -20.93 -11.78 -14.82
N ILE A 709 -20.20 -10.91 -14.14
CA ILE A 709 -20.71 -9.67 -13.58
C ILE A 709 -20.22 -8.52 -14.44
N HIS A 710 -21.05 -8.04 -15.32
CA HIS A 710 -20.72 -6.99 -16.27
C HIS A 710 -21.98 -6.26 -16.76
N PHE A 711 -21.81 -5.14 -17.43
CA PHE A 711 -22.90 -4.47 -18.13
C PHE A 711 -23.46 -5.35 -19.27
N ASP A 712 -24.77 -5.42 -19.40
CA ASP A 712 -25.42 -6.09 -20.51
C ASP A 712 -25.35 -5.27 -21.80
N ARG A 713 -25.05 -3.95 -21.69
CA ARG A 713 -24.97 -3.00 -22.78
C ARG A 713 -23.53 -2.48 -22.96
N MET A 714 -23.13 -2.27 -24.23
CA MET A 714 -21.80 -1.73 -24.54
C MET A 714 -21.59 -0.27 -24.10
N ASP A 715 -22.66 0.52 -24.00
CA ASP A 715 -22.58 1.97 -23.74
C ASP A 715 -21.73 2.31 -22.53
N PHE A 716 -21.79 1.49 -21.47
CA PHE A 716 -21.03 1.64 -20.24
C PHE A 716 -19.94 0.59 -20.05
N GLY A 717 -20.07 -0.59 -20.71
CA GLY A 717 -19.16 -1.73 -20.48
C GLY A 717 -17.89 -1.73 -21.33
N GLN A 718 -17.78 -0.87 -22.35
CA GLN A 718 -16.60 -0.82 -23.21
C GLN A 718 -15.44 -0.02 -22.57
N GLY A 719 -14.19 -0.35 -22.95
CA GLY A 719 -12.99 0.28 -22.42
C GLY A 719 -12.98 1.81 -22.50
N ALA A 720 -13.49 2.37 -23.60
CA ALA A 720 -13.62 3.83 -23.79
C ALA A 720 -14.63 4.49 -22.83
N ALA A 721 -15.56 3.72 -22.24
CA ALA A 721 -16.57 4.24 -21.32
C ALA A 721 -16.28 3.91 -19.84
N ALA A 722 -15.67 2.75 -19.56
CA ALA A 722 -15.45 2.29 -18.21
C ALA A 722 -14.02 2.55 -17.70
N ALA A 723 -12.98 2.32 -18.52
CA ALA A 723 -11.58 2.41 -18.08
C ALA A 723 -10.90 3.74 -18.46
N LEU A 724 -11.03 4.18 -19.72
CA LEU A 724 -10.42 5.42 -20.21
C LEU A 724 -10.74 6.65 -19.35
N PRO A 725 -11.97 6.85 -18.82
CA PRO A 725 -12.27 8.00 -17.98
C PRO A 725 -11.42 8.13 -16.72
N ILE A 726 -11.03 7.02 -16.10
CA ILE A 726 -10.14 7.06 -14.92
C ILE A 726 -8.78 7.66 -15.31
N TYR A 727 -8.21 7.20 -16.43
CA TYR A 727 -6.99 7.78 -16.99
C TYR A 727 -7.15 9.26 -17.30
N GLY A 728 -8.24 9.65 -17.97
CA GLY A 728 -8.49 11.05 -18.33
C GLY A 728 -8.57 11.97 -17.12
N LEU A 729 -9.32 11.59 -16.07
CA LEU A 729 -9.44 12.35 -14.82
C LEU A 729 -8.10 12.42 -14.07
N TYR A 730 -7.37 11.32 -14.02
CA TYR A 730 -6.05 11.27 -13.41
C TYR A 730 -5.08 12.24 -14.12
N MET A 731 -4.97 12.18 -15.44
CA MET A 731 -4.06 13.03 -16.20
C MET A 731 -4.44 14.52 -16.12
N GLN A 732 -5.73 14.85 -16.07
CA GLN A 732 -6.16 16.24 -15.82
C GLN A 732 -5.62 16.77 -14.50
N LYS A 733 -5.69 15.97 -13.42
CA LYS A 733 -5.18 16.34 -12.09
C LYS A 733 -3.65 16.44 -12.09
N VAL A 734 -2.96 15.53 -12.79
CA VAL A 734 -1.50 15.53 -12.92
C VAL A 734 -1.02 16.78 -13.63
N TYR A 735 -1.63 17.16 -14.77
CA TYR A 735 -1.25 18.35 -15.51
C TYR A 735 -1.66 19.67 -14.82
N ALA A 736 -2.70 19.65 -14.00
CA ALA A 736 -3.11 20.80 -13.20
C ALA A 736 -2.11 21.10 -12.08
N ASP A 737 -1.45 20.09 -11.54
CA ASP A 737 -0.44 20.25 -10.46
C ASP A 737 0.95 20.52 -11.04
N LYS A 738 1.28 21.80 -11.21
CA LYS A 738 2.58 22.22 -11.76
C LYS A 738 3.78 21.83 -10.88
N THR A 739 3.56 21.49 -9.62
CA THR A 739 4.64 21.05 -8.71
C THR A 739 5.16 19.64 -9.03
N LEU A 740 4.43 18.86 -9.83
CA LEU A 740 4.84 17.54 -10.31
C LEU A 740 5.86 17.59 -11.46
N GLY A 741 5.95 18.72 -12.17
CA GLY A 741 6.88 18.89 -13.28
C GLY A 741 6.44 18.29 -14.62
N TYR A 742 5.24 17.70 -14.72
CA TYR A 742 4.69 17.21 -15.98
C TYR A 742 4.11 18.34 -16.81
N ASN A 743 4.35 18.31 -18.14
CA ASN A 743 3.95 19.35 -19.06
C ASN A 743 3.19 18.75 -20.27
N GLU A 744 2.09 19.41 -20.67
CA GLU A 744 1.32 19.00 -21.86
C GLU A 744 2.05 19.26 -23.18
N GLN A 745 3.11 20.08 -23.19
CA GLN A 745 3.94 20.37 -24.37
C GLN A 745 5.14 19.44 -24.50
N GLU A 746 5.33 18.48 -23.61
CA GLU A 746 6.40 17.51 -23.71
C GLU A 746 6.22 16.62 -24.94
N GLU A 747 7.23 16.58 -25.83
CA GLU A 747 7.19 15.80 -27.07
C GLU A 747 7.94 14.48 -26.92
N PHE A 748 7.54 13.47 -27.70
CA PHE A 748 8.33 12.24 -27.81
C PHE A 748 9.64 12.53 -28.54
N GLU A 749 10.72 11.95 -28.06
CA GLU A 749 12.01 11.99 -28.75
C GLU A 749 11.92 11.14 -30.03
N ILE A 750 11.83 11.80 -31.18
CA ILE A 750 11.81 11.19 -32.51
C ILE A 750 13.09 11.61 -33.23
N PRO A 751 13.92 10.68 -33.76
CA PRO A 751 15.11 11.02 -34.51
C PRO A 751 14.77 11.90 -35.73
N GLU A 752 15.65 12.87 -36.04
CA GLU A 752 15.47 13.76 -37.18
C GLU A 752 15.37 13.03 -38.53
N GLU A 753 16.01 11.85 -38.61
CA GLU A 753 16.01 11.02 -39.82
C GLU A 753 14.67 10.28 -40.05
N TYR A 754 13.79 10.24 -39.01
CA TYR A 754 12.53 9.54 -39.12
C TYR A 754 11.47 10.39 -39.81
N SER A 755 11.13 10.01 -41.04
CA SER A 755 10.02 10.60 -41.77
C SER A 755 8.73 9.84 -41.52
N ASP A 756 7.58 10.57 -41.56
CA ASP A 756 6.24 9.94 -41.48
C ASP A 756 6.16 8.81 -42.52
N PRO A 757 5.91 7.54 -42.05
CA PRO A 757 5.92 6.38 -42.94
C PRO A 757 4.85 6.49 -44.07
N CYS A 758 3.88 7.37 -43.93
CA CYS A 758 2.80 7.54 -44.91
C CYS A 758 3.00 8.69 -45.90
N ASN A 759 4.07 9.47 -45.76
CA ASN A 759 4.33 10.60 -46.66
C ASN A 759 5.02 10.22 -47.96
N SER A 760 5.60 9.03 -48.09
CA SER A 760 6.23 8.55 -49.35
C SER A 760 5.25 7.68 -50.14
N LYS A 761 4.88 8.11 -51.36
CA LYS A 761 4.02 7.33 -52.27
C LYS A 761 4.69 6.04 -52.78
N SER A 762 5.99 5.86 -52.55
CA SER A 762 6.77 4.73 -53.10
C SER A 762 6.75 3.46 -52.24
N SER A 763 6.18 3.48 -51.04
CA SER A 763 6.23 2.37 -50.10
C SER A 763 4.90 1.67 -49.82
N ARG A 764 3.81 2.01 -50.52
CA ARG A 764 2.50 1.41 -50.29
C ARG A 764 2.38 0.07 -50.99
N LYS A 765 2.25 -1.01 -50.24
CA LYS A 765 1.83 -2.32 -50.77
C LYS A 765 0.33 -2.45 -50.65
N THR A 766 -0.29 -3.05 -51.66
CA THR A 766 -1.76 -3.30 -51.69
C THR A 766 -1.97 -4.80 -51.68
N PHE A 767 -2.62 -5.28 -50.63
CA PHE A 767 -2.92 -6.70 -50.48
C PHE A 767 -4.38 -6.98 -50.83
N LYS A 768 -4.61 -7.73 -51.93
CA LYS A 768 -5.93 -8.21 -52.35
C LYS A 768 -6.14 -9.64 -51.83
N SER A 769 -7.35 -9.96 -51.41
CA SER A 769 -7.74 -11.19 -50.72
C SER A 769 -7.78 -12.46 -51.56
N GLU A 770 -7.26 -12.49 -52.78
CA GLU A 770 -7.37 -13.64 -53.71
C GLU A 770 -6.14 -14.54 -53.77
N GLU A 771 -5.02 -14.22 -53.11
CA GLU A 771 -3.91 -15.18 -52.98
C GLU A 771 -4.18 -16.19 -51.89
N ASN A 772 -4.20 -17.46 -52.23
CA ASN A 772 -4.40 -18.59 -51.34
C ASN A 772 -3.60 -18.46 -50.07
N PHE A 773 -4.25 -18.43 -48.92
CA PHE A 773 -3.62 -18.53 -47.62
C PHE A 773 -2.99 -19.91 -47.43
N ASP A 774 -1.82 -20.09 -48.03
CA ASP A 774 -0.93 -21.21 -47.69
C ASP A 774 -0.30 -20.83 -46.35
N THR A 775 -0.85 -21.35 -45.29
CA THR A 775 -0.32 -21.15 -43.96
C THR A 775 1.08 -21.73 -43.96
N GLY A 776 2.12 -20.92 -43.82
CA GLY A 776 3.53 -21.32 -43.82
C GLY A 776 3.92 -22.38 -42.78
N ILE A 777 2.98 -23.18 -42.31
CA ILE A 777 3.14 -24.34 -41.44
C ILE A 777 3.84 -25.49 -42.19
N ASP A 778 3.64 -25.60 -43.52
CA ASP A 778 4.33 -26.65 -44.31
C ASP A 778 5.81 -26.38 -44.50
N LYS A 779 6.31 -25.14 -44.25
CA LYS A 779 7.77 -24.80 -44.34
C LYS A 779 8.54 -25.04 -43.05
N ILE A 780 7.87 -25.41 -41.96
CA ILE A 780 8.53 -25.67 -40.66
C ILE A 780 8.82 -27.19 -40.49
N PHE A 781 8.23 -28.04 -41.34
CA PHE A 781 8.40 -29.50 -41.29
C PHE A 781 9.12 -30.10 -42.51
N GLU A 782 9.67 -29.32 -43.45
CA GLU A 782 10.73 -29.69 -44.34
C GLU A 782 12.10 -29.21 -43.78
#